data_2881bae5f08d7da8469028ff50d09231
#
_entry.id   2881bae5f08d7da8469028ff50d09231
#
_cell.length_a   1.000
_cell.length_b   1.000
_cell.length_c   1.000
_cell.angle_alpha   90.00
_cell.angle_beta   90.00
_cell.angle_gamma   90.00
#
_symmetry.space_group_name_H-M   'P 1'
#
loop_
_entity.id
_entity.type
_entity.pdbx_description
1 polymer ?
#
loop_
_entity_poly.entity_id
_entity_poly.type
_entity_poly.pdbx_seq_one_letter_code
_entity_poly.pdbx_strand_id
1 'polypeptide(L)'
;MTHRVRAVFAMACLASASIAFAAEPKWISILPSDHEAILREEGLVVWTRQPGFIVGAVPDAGIESLSQRGITPLAEIQDDGQYMYLLHHRPGFVAPPVANATIDRLSDEIDLYLFPAGSKVELPRVKPYGAFQGVPRIPLPPRVTHPADLAASPQAPSAANPLVTQILAATNQPSWFQFVRDLSGDSPVFVAGQTRTITTRYSDAMFPTPLANAYATEYLEERGAQWGYSSKRETYTSTDSGCGGVQGRPWQNLIFVVPGQVDYGAHQQVLFVNHYDTISYTVAESNANAPGADDAISGGAALLEAMRTFKDYAFKNTVVFAWFSGEEVGICGSGAYVRQHPAVDMWRAVNMDQTAFDGNLDRKMDVYNWDTTNSPGSVALGDAFVQANSDYGNIIDPVKITRSGSKMCQTDHCPFWDVGVPAIAVTEDLINNDICPCFDQGQTATCHDTVTQMFNGRLMFTQDYSWPSEKAAIAVIAHLAEPLYACPGAPVDPPTVTPGNDAVDIAWNAGTGVTNYVVERAATCAGPFTGIASVTGTTYTDTSVTNGGSYAYRIRTCPTQVSACVTVSPQSGASVEYQNGSATLVADSGDHDAIADDCELATVQLNLVNDGNVPLDNVRLASVTASSPAVRIASALPQLAGSLAPGATATVAFKFYLGRDGTAAACGDPLTFTVTATSDQSLPTVRSFTLTAERSTTAGPLSYPFEADFSGWTTVAGSVTRPAGGAPGSTGASLHFRTAVNNDCNGVLSPVIKPTATSTMSMYVNYILESGNFDRANIRVVDQSTGAKTLLTPTGATYNTTSDANLLCDNLGNLKGWSGSFATWRQANFDLSPFAGKEIRLEARESTDQSLTGSQGFWMDLVTVTNAAQLNCDAQSQVCTALPDEVSPEGSPVPLTVDKTGNAFMITFSESAGATAYHLYRGSLEALAQGIYDHAANPALCGFVDGPVGDGVVSVTVPESDVPGNAYLLAVAASAAGESRYGTRTGGSEIPLALNACP
;
A
#
# COMPACT_ATOMS: atom_id res chain seq x y z
N MET A 1 37.19 13.72 -33.50
CA MET A 1 36.84 12.34 -33.12
C MET A 1 35.87 12.44 -31.98
N THR A 2 34.64 12.22 -32.30
CA THR A 2 33.47 12.47 -31.50
C THR A 2 33.04 11.18 -30.77
N HIS A 3 33.02 11.19 -29.45
CA HIS A 3 32.24 10.19 -28.70
C HIS A 3 31.04 10.84 -28.04
N ARG A 4 29.88 10.57 -28.60
CA ARG A 4 28.58 10.86 -27.98
C ARG A 4 28.31 9.78 -26.92
N VAL A 5 28.22 10.18 -25.66
CA VAL A 5 27.62 9.39 -24.61
C VAL A 5 26.11 9.66 -24.65
N ARG A 6 25.34 8.64 -24.99
CA ARG A 6 23.87 8.66 -24.83
C ARG A 6 23.53 8.35 -23.38
N ALA A 7 22.99 9.33 -22.69
CA ALA A 7 22.25 9.09 -21.45
C ALA A 7 20.96 8.35 -21.80
N VAL A 8 20.81 7.15 -21.25
CA VAL A 8 19.57 6.37 -21.33
C VAL A 8 18.72 6.81 -20.13
N PHE A 9 17.71 7.61 -20.41
CA PHE A 9 16.60 7.82 -19.49
C PHE A 9 15.86 6.47 -19.36
N ALA A 10 15.94 5.86 -18.20
CA ALA A 10 15.07 4.78 -17.82
C ALA A 10 13.70 5.36 -17.46
N MET A 11 12.85 5.51 -18.46
CA MET A 11 11.41 5.56 -18.25
C MET A 11 11.01 4.19 -17.69
N ALA A 12 10.54 4.15 -16.45
CA ALA A 12 9.86 2.99 -15.92
C ALA A 12 8.51 2.87 -16.66
N CYS A 13 8.55 2.29 -17.86
CA CYS A 13 7.38 1.60 -18.37
C CYS A 13 7.09 0.47 -17.39
N LEU A 14 5.94 0.51 -16.77
CA LEU A 14 5.26 -0.70 -16.32
C LEU A 14 5.11 -1.58 -17.57
N ALA A 15 6.15 -2.35 -17.84
CA ALA A 15 6.01 -3.49 -18.70
C ALA A 15 5.01 -4.40 -17.98
N SER A 16 3.81 -4.53 -18.52
CA SER A 16 3.02 -5.73 -18.34
C SER A 16 4.00 -6.89 -18.49
N ALA A 17 4.38 -7.50 -17.39
CA ALA A 17 5.08 -8.76 -17.41
C ALA A 17 4.10 -9.71 -18.10
N SER A 18 4.31 -9.93 -19.39
CA SER A 18 3.83 -11.13 -20.05
C SER A 18 4.49 -12.26 -19.29
N ILE A 19 3.78 -12.79 -18.29
CA ILE A 19 4.14 -14.07 -17.69
C ILE A 19 4.08 -15.02 -18.87
N ALA A 20 5.24 -15.44 -19.35
CA ALA A 20 5.33 -16.53 -20.32
C ALA A 20 4.74 -17.73 -19.61
N PHE A 21 3.51 -18.08 -19.95
CA PHE A 21 2.87 -19.29 -19.51
C PHE A 21 3.72 -20.47 -19.98
N ALA A 22 4.37 -21.14 -19.04
CA ALA A 22 4.93 -22.45 -19.27
C ALA A 22 3.75 -23.43 -19.39
N ALA A 23 3.50 -23.92 -20.58
CA ALA A 23 2.40 -24.75 -21.04
C ALA A 23 1.02 -24.03 -20.98
N GLU A 24 0.34 -23.94 -22.12
CA GLU A 24 -1.03 -23.42 -22.17
C GLU A 24 -1.93 -24.28 -21.26
N PRO A 25 -2.76 -23.65 -20.42
CA PRO A 25 -3.73 -24.39 -19.62
C PRO A 25 -4.69 -25.13 -20.55
N LYS A 26 -4.83 -26.42 -20.37
CA LYS A 26 -5.67 -27.26 -21.22
C LYS A 26 -7.09 -27.42 -20.72
N TRP A 27 -7.35 -27.04 -19.47
CA TRP A 27 -8.61 -27.29 -18.83
C TRP A 27 -9.16 -26.04 -18.16
N ILE A 28 -10.43 -25.79 -18.43
CA ILE A 28 -11.26 -24.85 -17.70
C ILE A 28 -11.84 -25.60 -16.52
N SER A 29 -11.54 -25.17 -15.32
CA SER A 29 -11.99 -25.83 -14.10
C SER A 29 -12.91 -24.92 -13.31
N ILE A 30 -14.04 -25.49 -12.87
CA ILE A 30 -14.97 -24.84 -11.96
C ILE A 30 -14.78 -25.51 -10.60
N LEU A 31 -14.33 -24.74 -9.63
CA LEU A 31 -13.77 -25.24 -8.38
C LEU A 31 -14.44 -24.58 -7.17
N PRO A 32 -14.55 -25.27 -6.01
CA PRO A 32 -15.11 -24.67 -4.80
C PRO A 32 -14.31 -23.44 -4.36
N SER A 33 -15.02 -22.35 -4.00
CA SER A 33 -14.40 -21.05 -3.68
C SER A 33 -13.64 -21.02 -2.36
N ASP A 34 -13.94 -21.91 -1.43
CA ASP A 34 -13.30 -22.04 -0.11
C ASP A 34 -11.85 -22.53 -0.20
N HIS A 35 -11.42 -23.00 -1.35
CA HIS A 35 -10.07 -23.50 -1.60
C HIS A 35 -9.19 -22.57 -2.46
N GLU A 36 -9.61 -21.32 -2.74
CA GLU A 36 -8.90 -20.43 -3.69
C GLU A 36 -7.40 -20.30 -3.40
N ALA A 37 -6.99 -20.18 -2.14
CA ALA A 37 -5.58 -20.06 -1.78
C ALA A 37 -4.77 -21.29 -2.23
N ILE A 38 -5.29 -22.49 -1.94
CA ILE A 38 -4.67 -23.76 -2.35
C ILE A 38 -4.66 -23.89 -3.87
N LEU A 39 -5.74 -23.51 -4.51
CA LEU A 39 -5.88 -23.60 -5.96
C LEU A 39 -4.88 -22.69 -6.69
N ARG A 40 -4.59 -21.51 -6.14
CA ARG A 40 -3.55 -20.62 -6.68
C ARG A 40 -2.14 -21.17 -6.54
N GLU A 41 -1.87 -21.92 -5.45
CA GLU A 41 -0.60 -22.61 -5.28
C GLU A 41 -0.40 -23.70 -6.33
N GLU A 42 -1.47 -24.34 -6.80
CA GLU A 42 -1.45 -25.35 -7.86
C GLU A 42 -1.46 -24.75 -9.28
N GLY A 43 -1.30 -23.44 -9.39
CA GLY A 43 -1.22 -22.73 -10.65
C GLY A 43 -2.57 -22.32 -11.23
N LEU A 44 -3.67 -22.33 -10.43
CA LEU A 44 -4.96 -21.82 -10.88
C LEU A 44 -4.86 -20.33 -11.24
N VAL A 45 -5.24 -20.02 -12.46
CA VAL A 45 -5.52 -18.67 -12.91
C VAL A 45 -7.02 -18.40 -12.75
N VAL A 46 -7.39 -17.56 -11.80
CA VAL A 46 -8.80 -17.21 -11.56
C VAL A 46 -9.29 -16.23 -12.62
N TRP A 47 -10.44 -16.51 -13.24
CA TRP A 47 -11.09 -15.65 -14.23
C TRP A 47 -12.31 -14.94 -13.66
N THR A 48 -13.11 -15.63 -12.85
CA THR A 48 -14.24 -15.03 -12.12
C THR A 48 -14.54 -15.81 -10.85
N ARG A 49 -15.13 -15.12 -9.87
CA ARG A 49 -15.58 -15.70 -8.60
C ARG A 49 -17.07 -15.64 -8.49
N GLN A 50 -17.66 -16.76 -8.06
CA GLN A 50 -19.09 -16.92 -7.88
C GLN A 50 -19.40 -17.40 -6.45
N PRO A 51 -20.63 -17.28 -5.96
CA PRO A 51 -21.02 -17.89 -4.70
C PRO A 51 -20.74 -19.39 -4.71
N GLY A 52 -19.82 -19.81 -3.86
CA GLY A 52 -19.51 -21.23 -3.72
C GLY A 52 -18.53 -21.80 -4.74
N PHE A 53 -18.17 -21.10 -5.80
CA PHE A 53 -17.21 -21.61 -6.78
C PHE A 53 -16.39 -20.52 -7.50
N ILE A 54 -15.33 -20.96 -8.17
CA ILE A 54 -14.42 -20.15 -8.96
C ILE A 54 -14.36 -20.75 -10.37
N VAL A 55 -14.31 -19.94 -11.40
CA VAL A 55 -14.00 -20.35 -12.77
C VAL A 55 -12.59 -19.89 -13.10
N GLY A 56 -11.79 -20.78 -13.65
CA GLY A 56 -10.43 -20.46 -14.00
C GLY A 56 -9.75 -21.54 -14.81
N ALA A 57 -8.48 -21.39 -15.09
CA ALA A 57 -7.65 -22.36 -15.80
C ALA A 57 -6.65 -22.99 -14.84
N VAL A 58 -6.52 -24.30 -14.92
CA VAL A 58 -5.55 -25.10 -14.16
C VAL A 58 -4.71 -25.91 -15.15
N PRO A 59 -3.37 -25.95 -15.01
CA PRO A 59 -2.53 -26.80 -15.83
C PRO A 59 -2.77 -28.31 -15.50
N ASP A 60 -2.50 -29.19 -16.45
CA ASP A 60 -2.70 -30.65 -16.30
C ASP A 60 -2.12 -31.20 -14.98
N ALA A 61 -0.92 -30.76 -14.59
CA ALA A 61 -0.29 -31.18 -13.35
C ALA A 61 -1.05 -30.70 -12.10
N GLY A 62 -1.72 -29.54 -12.18
CA GLY A 62 -2.52 -28.99 -11.11
C GLY A 62 -3.82 -29.79 -10.91
N ILE A 63 -4.46 -30.26 -12.00
CA ILE A 63 -5.66 -31.10 -11.92
C ILE A 63 -5.36 -32.40 -11.19
N GLU A 64 -4.25 -33.07 -11.53
CA GLU A 64 -3.82 -34.28 -10.84
C GLU A 64 -3.56 -34.04 -9.34
N SER A 65 -2.92 -32.91 -9.01
CA SER A 65 -2.68 -32.49 -7.64
C SER A 65 -3.97 -32.21 -6.86
N LEU A 66 -4.95 -31.52 -7.47
CA LEU A 66 -6.24 -31.27 -6.86
C LEU A 66 -7.01 -32.56 -6.57
N SER A 67 -6.98 -33.51 -7.51
CA SER A 67 -7.59 -34.82 -7.31
C SER A 67 -6.96 -35.59 -6.14
N GLN A 68 -5.61 -35.51 -5.99
CA GLN A 68 -4.89 -36.13 -4.87
C GLN A 68 -5.22 -35.47 -3.53
N ARG A 69 -5.59 -34.19 -3.51
CA ARG A 69 -6.04 -33.46 -2.32
C ARG A 69 -7.54 -33.64 -2.02
N GLY A 70 -8.24 -34.45 -2.79
CA GLY A 70 -9.66 -34.66 -2.61
C GLY A 70 -10.54 -33.47 -3.04
N ILE A 71 -9.97 -32.50 -3.74
CA ILE A 71 -10.70 -31.36 -4.30
C ILE A 71 -11.21 -31.78 -5.65
N THR A 72 -12.53 -31.97 -5.73
CA THR A 72 -13.20 -32.38 -6.98
C THR A 72 -13.76 -31.15 -7.67
N PRO A 73 -13.36 -30.84 -8.92
CA PRO A 73 -14.00 -29.80 -9.69
C PRO A 73 -15.50 -30.06 -9.87
N LEU A 74 -16.29 -29.00 -9.86
CA LEU A 74 -17.73 -29.07 -10.18
C LEU A 74 -17.93 -29.37 -11.67
N ALA A 75 -17.05 -28.85 -12.50
CA ALA A 75 -16.95 -29.18 -13.91
C ALA A 75 -15.52 -29.02 -14.42
N GLU A 76 -15.13 -29.84 -15.37
CA GLU A 76 -13.88 -29.73 -16.13
C GLU A 76 -14.20 -29.74 -17.61
N ILE A 77 -13.68 -28.76 -18.34
CA ILE A 77 -13.99 -28.54 -19.75
C ILE A 77 -12.66 -28.36 -20.48
N GLN A 78 -12.48 -29.08 -21.58
CA GLN A 78 -11.30 -28.86 -22.41
C GLN A 78 -11.32 -27.46 -23.01
N ASP A 79 -10.23 -26.71 -22.86
CA ASP A 79 -10.13 -25.37 -23.37
C ASP A 79 -9.76 -25.35 -24.86
N ASP A 80 -10.77 -25.33 -25.70
CA ASP A 80 -10.67 -25.21 -27.17
C ASP A 80 -10.81 -23.74 -27.62
N GLY A 81 -10.66 -22.76 -26.73
CA GLY A 81 -10.84 -21.35 -27.05
C GLY A 81 -12.29 -20.89 -27.08
N GLN A 82 -13.21 -21.62 -26.46
CA GLN A 82 -14.64 -21.31 -26.42
C GLN A 82 -14.89 -19.97 -25.73
N TYR A 83 -15.98 -19.29 -26.09
CA TYR A 83 -16.52 -18.18 -25.31
C TYR A 83 -17.36 -18.74 -24.16
N MET A 84 -17.18 -18.18 -23.00
CA MET A 84 -17.87 -18.57 -21.78
C MET A 84 -18.76 -17.46 -21.27
N TYR A 85 -19.96 -17.83 -20.90
CA TYR A 85 -20.91 -16.95 -20.23
C TYR A 85 -21.55 -17.65 -19.04
N LEU A 86 -21.65 -16.95 -17.93
CA LEU A 86 -22.46 -17.38 -16.79
C LEU A 86 -23.81 -16.68 -16.91
N LEU A 87 -24.88 -17.42 -16.95
CA LEU A 87 -26.23 -16.91 -16.83
C LEU A 87 -26.60 -16.92 -15.35
N HIS A 88 -26.67 -15.77 -14.74
CA HIS A 88 -27.22 -15.58 -13.40
C HIS A 88 -28.73 -15.43 -13.52
N HIS A 89 -29.49 -16.22 -12.78
CA HIS A 89 -30.96 -16.21 -12.89
C HIS A 89 -31.62 -16.51 -11.55
N ARG A 90 -32.92 -16.26 -11.45
CA ARG A 90 -33.70 -16.59 -10.26
C ARG A 90 -33.91 -18.09 -10.12
N PRO A 91 -34.02 -18.60 -8.90
CA PRO A 91 -34.36 -20.01 -8.67
C PRO A 91 -35.60 -20.44 -9.45
N GLY A 92 -35.52 -21.59 -10.11
CA GLY A 92 -36.63 -22.14 -10.91
C GLY A 92 -36.73 -21.63 -12.35
N PHE A 93 -35.88 -20.69 -12.77
CA PHE A 93 -35.77 -20.29 -14.16
C PHE A 93 -35.16 -21.43 -15.00
N VAL A 94 -35.68 -21.63 -16.18
CA VAL A 94 -35.15 -22.61 -17.12
C VAL A 94 -34.35 -21.88 -18.19
N ALA A 95 -33.04 -22.17 -18.22
CA ALA A 95 -32.15 -21.57 -19.20
C ALA A 95 -32.63 -21.82 -20.65
N PRO A 96 -32.74 -20.77 -21.44
CA PRO A 96 -33.19 -20.93 -22.83
C PRO A 96 -32.10 -21.64 -23.64
N PRO A 97 -32.49 -22.58 -24.55
CA PRO A 97 -31.55 -23.18 -25.47
C PRO A 97 -31.02 -22.13 -26.44
N VAL A 98 -29.70 -22.13 -26.68
CA VAL A 98 -29.05 -21.24 -27.64
C VAL A 98 -28.41 -22.06 -28.74
N ALA A 99 -28.59 -21.62 -29.98
CA ALA A 99 -27.94 -22.26 -31.11
C ALA A 99 -26.41 -22.25 -30.97
N ASN A 100 -25.82 -23.41 -31.18
CA ASN A 100 -24.37 -23.61 -31.06
C ASN A 100 -23.76 -23.44 -29.66
N ALA A 101 -24.53 -23.34 -28.57
CA ALA A 101 -24.00 -23.32 -27.22
C ALA A 101 -24.21 -24.69 -26.53
N THR A 102 -23.24 -25.11 -25.73
CA THR A 102 -23.43 -26.13 -24.71
C THR A 102 -23.83 -25.43 -23.42
N ILE A 103 -24.78 -25.98 -22.69
CA ILE A 103 -25.31 -25.38 -21.44
C ILE A 103 -25.15 -26.39 -20.32
N ASP A 104 -24.44 -26.02 -19.28
CA ASP A 104 -24.25 -26.81 -18.08
C ASP A 104 -24.77 -26.05 -16.85
N ARG A 105 -25.58 -26.73 -16.03
CA ARG A 105 -26.10 -26.14 -14.80
C ARG A 105 -25.08 -26.26 -13.68
N LEU A 106 -24.64 -25.13 -13.14
CA LEU A 106 -23.68 -25.08 -12.07
C LEU A 106 -24.31 -24.98 -10.67
N SER A 107 -25.49 -24.31 -10.59
CA SER A 107 -26.27 -24.18 -9.36
C SER A 107 -27.75 -23.94 -9.70
N ASP A 108 -28.56 -23.77 -8.65
CA ASP A 108 -29.98 -23.43 -8.86
C ASP A 108 -30.21 -22.01 -9.45
N GLU A 109 -29.18 -21.20 -9.49
CA GLU A 109 -29.21 -19.81 -9.92
C GLU A 109 -28.17 -19.46 -11.00
N ILE A 110 -27.33 -20.44 -11.42
CA ILE A 110 -26.25 -20.17 -12.38
C ILE A 110 -26.13 -21.31 -13.38
N ASP A 111 -26.25 -20.98 -14.67
CA ASP A 111 -25.95 -21.87 -15.79
C ASP A 111 -24.73 -21.37 -16.56
N LEU A 112 -23.88 -22.28 -17.04
CA LEU A 112 -22.72 -22.02 -17.87
C LEU A 112 -23.08 -22.23 -19.34
N TYR A 113 -22.81 -21.24 -20.17
CA TYR A 113 -22.95 -21.29 -21.63
C TYR A 113 -21.57 -21.29 -22.28
N LEU A 114 -21.32 -22.27 -23.13
CA LEU A 114 -20.10 -22.41 -23.91
C LEU A 114 -20.37 -22.31 -25.38
N PHE A 115 -19.79 -21.35 -26.04
CA PHE A 115 -19.88 -21.16 -27.47
C PHE A 115 -18.56 -21.54 -28.14
N PRO A 116 -18.56 -22.25 -29.30
CA PRO A 116 -17.32 -22.60 -30.01
C PRO A 116 -16.47 -21.40 -30.34
N ALA A 117 -15.16 -21.58 -30.34
CA ALA A 117 -14.20 -20.53 -30.69
C ALA A 117 -14.50 -19.98 -32.10
N GLY A 118 -14.46 -18.65 -32.23
CA GLY A 118 -14.72 -17.96 -33.50
C GLY A 118 -16.19 -17.94 -33.94
N SER A 119 -17.12 -18.51 -33.16
CA SER A 119 -18.54 -18.39 -33.46
C SER A 119 -19.06 -16.98 -33.16
N LYS A 120 -20.09 -16.57 -33.89
CA LYS A 120 -20.87 -15.39 -33.52
C LYS A 120 -21.71 -15.74 -32.30
N VAL A 121 -21.50 -15.03 -31.18
CA VAL A 121 -22.29 -15.20 -29.97
C VAL A 121 -23.52 -14.31 -30.06
N GLU A 122 -24.69 -14.91 -29.99
CA GLU A 122 -25.95 -14.21 -29.84
C GLU A 122 -26.61 -14.70 -28.55
N LEU A 123 -26.53 -13.92 -27.49
CA LEU A 123 -27.12 -14.28 -26.20
C LEU A 123 -28.63 -14.11 -26.27
N PRO A 124 -29.40 -15.06 -25.73
CA PRO A 124 -30.82 -14.90 -25.59
C PRO A 124 -31.11 -13.83 -24.54
N ARG A 125 -32.17 -13.13 -24.69
CA ARG A 125 -32.64 -12.17 -23.72
C ARG A 125 -33.31 -12.87 -22.57
N VAL A 126 -32.80 -12.61 -21.38
CA VAL A 126 -33.21 -13.29 -20.16
C VAL A 126 -33.66 -12.34 -19.06
N LYS A 127 -33.35 -11.04 -19.20
CA LYS A 127 -33.91 -10.02 -18.27
C LYS A 127 -35.46 -10.12 -18.37
N PRO A 128 -36.17 -10.05 -17.31
CA PRO A 128 -35.76 -9.71 -15.93
C PRO A 128 -35.42 -10.93 -15.08
N TYR A 129 -35.36 -12.12 -15.65
CA TYR A 129 -35.18 -13.35 -14.88
C TYR A 129 -33.71 -13.71 -14.67
N GLY A 130 -32.85 -13.07 -15.42
CA GLY A 130 -31.40 -13.30 -15.33
C GLY A 130 -30.58 -12.32 -16.17
N ALA A 131 -29.26 -12.38 -16.05
CA ALA A 131 -28.30 -11.65 -16.87
C ALA A 131 -27.10 -12.53 -17.20
N PHE A 132 -26.51 -12.29 -18.37
CA PHE A 132 -25.30 -12.97 -18.79
C PHE A 132 -24.08 -12.21 -18.36
N GLN A 133 -23.12 -12.88 -17.74
CA GLN A 133 -21.79 -12.37 -17.43
C GLN A 133 -20.76 -13.06 -18.32
N GLY A 134 -20.02 -12.32 -19.13
CA GLY A 134 -18.90 -12.86 -19.89
C GLY A 134 -17.75 -13.24 -18.96
N VAL A 135 -17.11 -14.39 -19.23
CA VAL A 135 -15.97 -14.86 -18.46
C VAL A 135 -14.70 -14.72 -19.32
N PRO A 136 -13.92 -13.63 -19.13
CA PRO A 136 -12.69 -13.42 -19.88
C PRO A 136 -11.58 -14.35 -19.39
N ARG A 137 -10.67 -14.74 -20.30
CA ARG A 137 -9.47 -15.51 -19.97
C ARG A 137 -8.32 -14.68 -19.40
N ILE A 138 -8.63 -13.52 -18.87
CA ILE A 138 -7.66 -12.63 -18.23
C ILE A 138 -7.69 -12.86 -16.72
N PRO A 139 -6.51 -12.97 -16.07
CA PRO A 139 -6.46 -13.16 -14.62
C PRO A 139 -7.22 -12.08 -13.88
N LEU A 140 -8.09 -12.49 -12.96
CA LEU A 140 -8.75 -11.58 -12.04
C LEU A 140 -7.77 -11.18 -10.93
N PRO A 141 -7.67 -9.89 -10.59
CA PRO A 141 -6.84 -9.45 -9.47
C PRO A 141 -7.18 -10.19 -8.16
N PRO A 142 -6.23 -10.32 -7.23
CA PRO A 142 -6.53 -10.81 -5.90
C PRO A 142 -7.63 -9.99 -5.25
N ARG A 143 -8.46 -10.66 -4.45
CA ARG A 143 -9.48 -9.98 -3.65
C ARG A 143 -8.82 -9.04 -2.67
N VAL A 144 -9.31 -7.81 -2.56
CA VAL A 144 -8.87 -6.87 -1.53
C VAL A 144 -9.83 -6.90 -0.35
N THR A 145 -9.30 -6.65 0.83
CA THR A 145 -10.08 -6.38 2.04
C THR A 145 -9.66 -5.00 2.51
N HIS A 146 -10.55 -4.04 2.43
CA HIS A 146 -10.25 -2.69 2.90
C HIS A 146 -10.21 -2.70 4.42
N PRO A 147 -9.16 -2.12 5.07
CA PRO A 147 -9.06 -2.07 6.53
C PRO A 147 -10.28 -1.41 7.20
N ALA A 148 -10.91 -0.46 6.53
CA ALA A 148 -12.13 0.18 7.01
C ALA A 148 -13.34 -0.78 7.08
N ASP A 149 -13.33 -1.86 6.27
CA ASP A 149 -14.40 -2.86 6.28
C ASP A 149 -14.27 -3.86 7.42
N LEU A 150 -13.04 -4.02 7.95
CA LEU A 150 -12.76 -4.86 9.12
C LEU A 150 -13.00 -4.12 10.45
N ALA A 151 -12.91 -2.81 10.44
CA ALA A 151 -12.84 -2.02 11.68
C ALA A 151 -14.19 -1.45 12.15
N ALA A 152 -15.20 -1.38 11.31
CA ALA A 152 -16.50 -0.83 11.73
C ALA A 152 -17.64 -1.35 10.86
N SER A 153 -18.73 -1.75 11.49
CA SER A 153 -20.03 -1.26 11.00
C SER A 153 -19.84 0.19 10.61
N PRO A 154 -20.30 0.67 9.44
CA PRO A 154 -20.21 2.08 9.12
C PRO A 154 -20.70 2.80 10.37
N GLN A 155 -19.85 3.64 10.91
CA GLN A 155 -20.26 4.51 11.96
C GLN A 155 -21.49 5.22 11.40
N ALA A 156 -22.65 5.01 12.02
CA ALA A 156 -23.88 5.67 11.60
C ALA A 156 -23.51 7.13 11.31
N PRO A 157 -23.79 7.67 10.13
CA PRO A 157 -23.32 8.99 9.77
C PRO A 157 -23.61 9.93 10.89
N SER A 158 -22.59 10.61 11.39
CA SER A 158 -22.76 11.66 12.37
C SER A 158 -23.48 12.79 11.66
N ALA A 159 -24.74 13.04 11.95
CA ALA A 159 -25.55 14.17 11.50
C ALA A 159 -25.41 14.53 9.99
N ALA A 160 -26.52 14.81 9.34
CA ALA A 160 -26.56 15.22 7.93
C ALA A 160 -25.54 16.34 7.65
N ASN A 161 -24.67 16.12 6.64
CA ASN A 161 -23.71 17.14 6.23
C ASN A 161 -24.45 18.30 5.52
N PRO A 162 -24.39 19.54 6.01
CA PRO A 162 -25.09 20.66 5.40
C PRO A 162 -24.72 20.93 3.95
N LEU A 163 -23.48 20.57 3.54
CA LEU A 163 -23.04 20.73 2.16
C LEU A 163 -23.70 19.71 1.23
N VAL A 164 -23.93 18.48 1.71
CA VAL A 164 -24.71 17.50 0.93
C VAL A 164 -26.14 18.00 0.74
N THR A 165 -26.75 18.60 1.77
CA THR A 165 -28.07 19.23 1.64
C THR A 165 -28.08 20.34 0.57
N GLN A 166 -27.01 21.15 0.51
CA GLN A 166 -26.87 22.19 -0.55
C GLN A 166 -26.68 21.57 -1.93
N ILE A 167 -25.88 20.52 -2.05
CA ILE A 167 -25.71 19.76 -3.31
C ILE A 167 -27.08 19.26 -3.80
N LEU A 168 -27.86 18.62 -2.90
CA LEU A 168 -29.18 18.09 -3.24
C LEU A 168 -30.21 19.19 -3.58
N ALA A 169 -30.08 20.36 -2.98
CA ALA A 169 -30.91 21.51 -3.34
C ALA A 169 -30.56 22.09 -4.72
N ALA A 170 -29.32 21.89 -5.19
CA ALA A 170 -28.85 22.29 -6.50
C ALA A 170 -29.16 21.26 -7.61
N THR A 171 -29.56 20.02 -7.24
CA THR A 171 -30.00 19.02 -8.23
C THR A 171 -31.37 19.40 -8.79
N ASN A 172 -31.60 19.03 -10.06
CA ASN A 172 -32.76 19.52 -10.81
C ASN A 172 -33.34 18.40 -11.67
N GLN A 173 -34.56 17.95 -11.37
CA GLN A 173 -35.26 16.93 -12.14
C GLN A 173 -35.41 17.27 -13.65
N PRO A 174 -35.78 18.49 -14.05
CA PRO A 174 -35.81 18.87 -15.46
C PRO A 174 -34.48 18.73 -16.19
N SER A 175 -33.33 19.05 -15.56
CA SER A 175 -32.01 18.86 -16.18
C SER A 175 -31.66 17.40 -16.31
N TRP A 176 -31.87 16.59 -15.28
CA TRP A 176 -31.72 15.15 -15.33
C TRP A 176 -32.57 14.52 -16.44
N PHE A 177 -33.85 14.88 -16.51
CA PHE A 177 -34.75 14.34 -17.55
C PHE A 177 -34.34 14.80 -18.95
N GLN A 178 -33.77 16.01 -19.10
CA GLN A 178 -33.24 16.45 -20.38
C GLN A 178 -32.07 15.58 -20.83
N PHE A 179 -31.17 15.17 -19.91
CA PHE A 179 -30.10 14.24 -20.23
C PHE A 179 -30.60 12.87 -20.67
N VAL A 180 -31.68 12.37 -20.04
CA VAL A 180 -32.36 11.15 -20.49
C VAL A 180 -32.88 11.32 -21.92
N ARG A 181 -33.59 12.40 -22.22
CA ARG A 181 -34.15 12.70 -23.55
C ARG A 181 -33.07 12.82 -24.63
N ASP A 182 -31.96 13.47 -24.27
CA ASP A 182 -30.84 13.68 -25.18
C ASP A 182 -30.17 12.35 -25.56
N LEU A 183 -29.92 11.50 -24.57
CA LEU A 183 -29.21 10.23 -24.75
C LEU A 183 -30.09 9.10 -25.27
N SER A 184 -31.40 9.17 -25.04
CA SER A 184 -32.39 8.21 -25.58
C SER A 184 -32.92 8.56 -26.98
N GLY A 185 -32.43 9.67 -27.56
CA GLY A 185 -32.84 10.13 -28.90
C GLY A 185 -34.21 10.74 -28.97
N ASP A 186 -34.85 11.05 -27.83
CA ASP A 186 -36.14 11.77 -27.82
C ASP A 186 -35.95 13.25 -28.20
N SER A 187 -34.75 13.82 -27.90
CA SER A 187 -34.39 15.17 -28.30
C SER A 187 -33.15 15.19 -29.21
N PRO A 188 -33.12 16.01 -30.27
CA PRO A 188 -31.89 16.20 -31.03
C PRO A 188 -30.90 17.00 -30.22
N VAL A 189 -29.60 16.58 -30.25
CA VAL A 189 -28.49 17.21 -29.54
C VAL A 189 -27.49 17.81 -30.50
N PHE A 190 -26.81 18.87 -30.05
CA PHE A 190 -25.62 19.37 -30.74
C PHE A 190 -24.41 18.65 -30.19
N VAL A 191 -23.76 17.81 -31.00
CA VAL A 191 -22.62 16.97 -30.65
C VAL A 191 -21.72 16.80 -31.86
N ALA A 192 -20.41 16.76 -31.66
CA ALA A 192 -19.42 16.67 -32.73
C ALA A 192 -19.60 17.77 -33.79
N GLY A 193 -19.96 18.98 -33.38
CA GLY A 193 -20.14 20.12 -34.26
C GLY A 193 -21.41 20.11 -35.14
N GLN A 194 -22.35 19.20 -34.89
CA GLN A 194 -23.60 19.08 -35.67
C GLN A 194 -24.79 18.71 -34.77
N THR A 195 -26.01 19.08 -35.23
CA THR A 195 -27.23 18.61 -34.59
C THR A 195 -27.54 17.19 -35.04
N ARG A 196 -27.72 16.25 -34.09
CA ARG A 196 -27.90 14.83 -34.30
C ARG A 196 -28.96 14.26 -33.36
N THR A 197 -29.50 13.09 -33.69
CA THR A 197 -30.32 12.29 -32.78
C THR A 197 -29.53 11.01 -32.43
N ILE A 198 -29.38 10.71 -31.15
CA ILE A 198 -28.72 9.48 -30.68
C ILE A 198 -29.72 8.34 -30.70
N THR A 199 -29.85 7.66 -31.84
CA THR A 199 -30.89 6.63 -32.04
C THR A 199 -30.50 5.28 -31.43
N THR A 200 -29.24 5.05 -31.17
CA THR A 200 -28.76 3.81 -30.58
C THR A 200 -27.47 4.05 -29.78
N ARG A 201 -27.32 3.29 -28.71
CA ARG A 201 -26.11 3.17 -27.94
C ARG A 201 -25.58 1.73 -27.84
N TYR A 202 -26.06 0.89 -28.76
CA TYR A 202 -25.58 -0.50 -28.83
C TYR A 202 -24.07 -0.54 -29.02
N SER A 203 -23.37 -1.33 -28.22
CA SER A 203 -21.88 -1.32 -28.14
C SER A 203 -21.23 -1.53 -29.49
N ASP A 204 -21.68 -2.45 -30.31
CA ASP A 204 -21.16 -2.68 -31.65
C ASP A 204 -21.50 -1.56 -32.65
N ALA A 205 -22.55 -0.79 -32.42
CA ALA A 205 -22.90 0.38 -33.21
C ALA A 205 -22.14 1.65 -32.78
N MET A 206 -21.84 1.78 -31.50
CA MET A 206 -21.08 2.93 -30.99
C MET A 206 -19.61 2.87 -31.38
N PHE A 207 -19.05 1.66 -31.52
CA PHE A 207 -17.60 1.44 -31.73
C PHE A 207 -17.25 0.61 -32.96
N PRO A 208 -17.91 0.81 -34.12
CA PRO A 208 -17.44 0.20 -35.39
C PRO A 208 -16.12 0.86 -35.79
N THR A 209 -15.41 0.24 -36.74
CA THR A 209 -14.20 0.85 -37.30
C THR A 209 -14.45 1.23 -38.77
N PRO A 210 -14.45 2.55 -39.14
CA PRO A 210 -14.31 3.72 -38.28
C PRO A 210 -15.52 3.96 -37.38
N LEU A 211 -15.31 4.58 -36.20
CA LEU A 211 -16.37 4.87 -35.22
C LEU A 211 -17.52 5.68 -35.86
N ALA A 212 -18.64 5.05 -36.14
CA ALA A 212 -19.71 5.67 -36.90
C ALA A 212 -20.81 6.32 -36.04
N ASN A 213 -21.00 5.84 -34.81
CA ASN A 213 -22.11 6.27 -33.94
C ASN A 213 -21.67 6.55 -32.49
N ALA A 214 -20.43 7.01 -32.27
CA ALA A 214 -19.91 7.32 -30.92
C ALA A 214 -20.50 8.60 -30.31
N TYR A 215 -21.67 9.06 -30.79
CA TYR A 215 -22.23 10.36 -30.39
C TYR A 215 -22.64 10.41 -28.93
N ALA A 216 -23.02 9.29 -28.34
CA ALA A 216 -23.33 9.24 -26.91
C ALA A 216 -22.07 9.51 -26.06
N THR A 217 -20.93 8.88 -26.42
CA THR A 217 -19.65 9.10 -25.75
C THR A 217 -19.21 10.57 -25.91
N GLU A 218 -19.30 11.09 -27.13
CA GLU A 218 -18.95 12.50 -27.42
C GLU A 218 -19.87 13.48 -26.68
N TYR A 219 -21.17 13.18 -26.59
CA TYR A 219 -22.11 13.98 -25.81
C TYR A 219 -21.71 14.03 -24.32
N LEU A 220 -21.42 12.89 -23.72
CA LEU A 220 -20.99 12.81 -22.31
C LEU A 220 -19.69 13.60 -22.09
N GLU A 221 -18.71 13.47 -22.99
CA GLU A 221 -17.46 14.22 -22.92
C GLU A 221 -17.67 15.74 -23.05
N GLU A 222 -18.51 16.17 -24.01
CA GLU A 222 -18.80 17.60 -24.19
C GLU A 222 -19.54 18.18 -22.98
N ARG A 223 -20.47 17.39 -22.37
CA ARG A 223 -21.13 17.82 -21.12
C ARG A 223 -20.12 17.95 -19.98
N GLY A 224 -19.27 16.95 -19.77
CA GLY A 224 -18.19 17.02 -18.77
C GLY A 224 -17.26 18.20 -19.01
N ALA A 225 -16.81 18.41 -20.24
CA ALA A 225 -15.92 19.51 -20.60
C ALA A 225 -16.56 20.90 -20.36
N GLN A 226 -17.88 21.06 -20.59
CA GLN A 226 -18.61 22.31 -20.27
C GLN A 226 -18.55 22.64 -18.77
N TRP A 227 -18.43 21.66 -17.92
CA TRP A 227 -18.30 21.81 -16.46
C TRP A 227 -16.87 21.84 -15.97
N GLY A 228 -15.87 21.73 -16.90
CA GLY A 228 -14.46 21.78 -16.61
C GLY A 228 -13.83 20.45 -16.24
N TYR A 229 -14.52 19.33 -16.43
CA TYR A 229 -13.96 17.99 -16.25
C TYR A 229 -13.18 17.53 -17.47
N SER A 230 -12.14 16.72 -17.23
CA SER A 230 -11.45 15.97 -18.27
C SER A 230 -11.96 14.54 -18.29
N SER A 231 -12.27 14.04 -19.46
CA SER A 231 -12.64 12.64 -19.67
C SER A 231 -11.45 11.76 -19.96
N LYS A 232 -11.60 10.47 -19.68
CA LYS A 232 -10.69 9.41 -20.12
C LYS A 232 -11.51 8.31 -20.77
N ARG A 233 -11.21 8.03 -22.04
CA ARG A 233 -11.74 6.82 -22.72
C ARG A 233 -10.82 5.65 -22.42
N GLU A 234 -11.35 4.60 -21.81
CA GLU A 234 -10.63 3.37 -21.52
C GLU A 234 -11.06 2.29 -22.48
N THR A 235 -10.15 1.97 -23.38
CA THR A 235 -10.43 1.00 -24.45
C THR A 235 -10.13 -0.42 -23.96
N TYR A 236 -11.02 -1.34 -24.28
CA TYR A 236 -10.84 -2.78 -24.12
C TYR A 236 -11.41 -3.50 -25.33
N THR A 237 -10.98 -4.72 -25.60
CA THR A 237 -11.51 -5.52 -26.69
C THR A 237 -12.55 -6.49 -26.16
N SER A 238 -13.47 -6.91 -27.03
CA SER A 238 -14.44 -7.96 -26.70
C SER A 238 -13.76 -9.28 -26.31
N THR A 239 -12.55 -9.53 -26.81
CA THR A 239 -11.73 -10.69 -26.43
C THR A 239 -11.19 -10.54 -25.01
N ASP A 240 -10.75 -9.33 -24.62
CA ASP A 240 -10.21 -9.04 -23.30
C ASP A 240 -11.26 -9.13 -22.20
N SER A 241 -12.52 -8.87 -22.55
CA SER A 241 -13.65 -8.91 -21.60
C SER A 241 -14.36 -10.26 -21.54
N GLY A 242 -14.00 -11.22 -22.42
CA GLY A 242 -14.72 -12.49 -22.54
C GLY A 242 -16.09 -12.38 -23.22
N CYS A 243 -16.41 -11.19 -23.69
CA CYS A 243 -17.69 -10.91 -24.32
C CYS A 243 -17.69 -11.25 -25.81
N GLY A 244 -18.74 -11.91 -26.23
CA GLY A 244 -18.94 -12.28 -27.62
C GLY A 244 -19.52 -11.14 -28.43
N GLY A 245 -18.68 -10.31 -28.93
CA GLY A 245 -19.03 -9.37 -29.99
C GLY A 245 -18.31 -9.76 -31.29
N VAL A 246 -18.23 -8.86 -32.25
CA VAL A 246 -17.31 -9.01 -33.37
C VAL A 246 -15.88 -8.95 -32.83
N GLN A 247 -15.17 -10.07 -32.93
CA GLN A 247 -13.84 -10.25 -32.35
C GLN A 247 -12.88 -9.10 -32.63
N GLY A 248 -12.15 -8.66 -31.60
CA GLY A 248 -11.11 -7.66 -31.72
C GLY A 248 -11.60 -6.22 -31.89
N ARG A 249 -12.91 -5.95 -31.78
CA ARG A 249 -13.39 -4.56 -31.78
C ARG A 249 -13.09 -3.88 -30.46
N PRO A 250 -12.53 -2.67 -30.48
CA PRO A 250 -12.36 -1.88 -29.29
C PRO A 250 -13.69 -1.29 -28.83
N TRP A 251 -14.12 -1.63 -27.62
CA TRP A 251 -15.16 -0.93 -26.90
C TRP A 251 -14.54 0.05 -25.89
N GLN A 252 -15.31 1.00 -25.40
CA GLN A 252 -14.75 2.05 -24.53
C GLN A 252 -15.66 2.29 -23.34
N ASN A 253 -15.05 2.29 -22.16
CA ASN A 253 -15.63 2.91 -20.99
C ASN A 253 -15.29 4.40 -20.99
N LEU A 254 -16.16 5.22 -20.44
CA LEU A 254 -15.92 6.64 -20.27
C LEU A 254 -15.84 6.99 -18.79
N ILE A 255 -14.73 7.58 -18.40
CA ILE A 255 -14.41 7.84 -17.01
C ILE A 255 -14.17 9.34 -16.80
N PHE A 256 -14.74 9.89 -15.71
CA PHE A 256 -14.42 11.21 -15.19
C PHE A 256 -14.02 11.09 -13.73
N VAL A 257 -13.03 11.86 -13.32
CA VAL A 257 -12.53 11.85 -11.95
C VAL A 257 -12.68 13.23 -11.33
N VAL A 258 -13.31 13.26 -10.16
CA VAL A 258 -13.34 14.43 -9.26
C VAL A 258 -12.29 14.15 -8.18
N PRO A 259 -11.06 14.68 -8.30
CA PRO A 259 -10.01 14.35 -7.37
C PRO A 259 -10.30 14.90 -5.98
N GLY A 260 -10.20 14.07 -4.97
CA GLY A 260 -10.33 14.46 -3.57
C GLY A 260 -9.26 15.47 -3.15
N GLN A 261 -9.56 16.28 -2.14
CA GLN A 261 -8.61 17.27 -1.61
C GLN A 261 -7.64 16.66 -0.60
N VAL A 262 -8.02 15.57 0.07
CA VAL A 262 -7.17 14.91 1.07
C VAL A 262 -6.54 13.64 0.48
N ASP A 263 -7.34 12.84 -0.19
CA ASP A 263 -6.92 11.59 -0.80
C ASP A 263 -6.57 11.73 -2.29
N TYR A 264 -6.34 12.89 -2.80
CA TYR A 264 -6.10 13.26 -4.21
C TYR A 264 -5.84 12.09 -5.20
N GLY A 265 -6.64 11.00 -5.08
CA GLY A 265 -6.69 9.89 -6.03
C GLY A 265 -6.05 8.58 -5.60
N ALA A 266 -5.50 8.51 -4.38
CA ALA A 266 -4.68 7.37 -4.03
C ALA A 266 -5.44 6.12 -3.60
N HIS A 267 -6.41 6.15 -2.66
CA HIS A 267 -6.91 4.88 -2.07
C HIS A 267 -8.35 4.88 -1.56
N GLN A 268 -9.12 5.90 -1.80
CA GLN A 268 -10.51 5.97 -1.34
C GLN A 268 -11.44 6.53 -2.42
N GLN A 269 -11.47 5.84 -3.56
CA GLN A 269 -12.33 6.25 -4.66
C GLN A 269 -13.76 5.79 -4.40
N VAL A 270 -14.68 6.74 -4.36
CA VAL A 270 -16.12 6.51 -4.39
C VAL A 270 -16.57 6.48 -5.84
N LEU A 271 -17.06 5.34 -6.28
CA LEU A 271 -17.45 5.15 -7.67
C LEU A 271 -18.97 5.30 -7.82
N PHE A 272 -19.38 6.12 -8.76
CA PHE A 272 -20.76 6.24 -9.20
C PHE A 272 -20.83 5.77 -10.64
N VAL A 273 -21.46 4.61 -10.87
CA VAL A 273 -21.34 3.88 -12.12
C VAL A 273 -22.68 3.54 -12.72
N ASN A 274 -22.67 3.37 -14.04
CA ASN A 274 -23.81 2.99 -14.84
C ASN A 274 -23.29 2.46 -16.18
N HIS A 275 -24.06 1.65 -16.91
CA HIS A 275 -23.77 1.39 -18.30
C HIS A 275 -24.49 2.40 -19.21
N TYR A 276 -23.91 2.68 -20.36
CA TYR A 276 -24.53 3.59 -21.31
C TYR A 276 -24.83 2.95 -22.67
N ASP A 277 -24.45 1.67 -22.83
CA ASP A 277 -24.91 0.88 -23.97
C ASP A 277 -26.36 0.39 -23.78
N THR A 278 -26.97 0.00 -24.85
CA THR A 278 -28.38 -0.44 -24.89
C THR A 278 -28.56 -1.50 -25.96
N ILE A 279 -29.59 -2.29 -25.81
CA ILE A 279 -30.04 -3.24 -26.86
C ILE A 279 -31.50 -3.00 -27.26
N SER A 280 -31.89 -3.56 -28.37
CA SER A 280 -33.28 -3.71 -28.79
C SER A 280 -33.59 -5.18 -29.08
N TYR A 281 -34.77 -5.53 -29.46
CA TYR A 281 -35.26 -6.91 -29.54
C TYR A 281 -34.52 -7.83 -30.54
N THR A 282 -33.74 -7.26 -31.47
CA THR A 282 -32.80 -7.99 -32.34
C THR A 282 -31.49 -7.23 -32.49
N VAL A 283 -30.40 -7.91 -32.88
CA VAL A 283 -29.13 -7.26 -33.17
C VAL A 283 -29.27 -6.22 -34.29
N ALA A 284 -30.10 -6.48 -35.31
CA ALA A 284 -30.32 -5.52 -36.38
C ALA A 284 -31.03 -4.27 -35.88
N GLU A 285 -32.01 -4.41 -35.02
CA GLU A 285 -32.70 -3.29 -34.40
C GLU A 285 -31.80 -2.57 -33.42
N SER A 286 -31.02 -3.28 -32.61
CA SER A 286 -30.05 -2.68 -31.67
C SER A 286 -29.06 -1.77 -32.40
N ASN A 287 -28.65 -2.13 -33.61
CA ASN A 287 -27.79 -1.31 -34.45
C ASN A 287 -28.48 -0.06 -34.99
N ALA A 288 -29.76 -0.06 -35.12
CA ALA A 288 -30.55 1.00 -35.79
C ALA A 288 -31.29 1.91 -34.79
N ASN A 289 -31.93 1.30 -33.80
CA ASN A 289 -32.82 1.96 -32.87
C ASN A 289 -32.87 1.25 -31.53
N ALA A 290 -32.00 1.65 -30.61
CA ALA A 290 -31.96 1.19 -29.23
C ALA A 290 -31.89 2.42 -28.32
N PRO A 291 -33.03 3.04 -27.99
CA PRO A 291 -33.07 4.28 -27.26
C PRO A 291 -32.65 4.15 -25.79
N GLY A 292 -33.05 3.07 -25.07
CA GLY A 292 -32.63 2.78 -23.69
C GLY A 292 -32.90 3.93 -22.73
N ALA A 293 -34.12 4.46 -22.71
CA ALA A 293 -34.44 5.59 -21.84
C ALA A 293 -34.41 5.23 -20.37
N ASP A 294 -34.90 4.04 -20.06
CA ASP A 294 -34.86 3.49 -18.72
C ASP A 294 -33.61 2.61 -18.52
N ASP A 295 -33.39 1.65 -19.40
CA ASP A 295 -32.24 0.73 -19.37
C ASP A 295 -31.08 1.21 -20.26
N ALA A 296 -29.99 1.88 -19.71
CA ALA A 296 -29.99 2.36 -18.32
C ALA A 296 -29.67 3.86 -18.24
N ILE A 297 -30.15 4.67 -19.18
CA ILE A 297 -29.88 6.11 -19.13
C ILE A 297 -30.69 6.83 -18.04
N SER A 298 -31.76 6.25 -17.49
CA SER A 298 -32.36 6.76 -16.27
C SER A 298 -31.29 6.99 -15.20
N GLY A 299 -30.56 5.94 -14.85
CA GLY A 299 -29.42 6.01 -13.92
C GLY A 299 -28.20 6.78 -14.47
N GLY A 300 -27.88 6.60 -15.77
CA GLY A 300 -26.74 7.31 -16.38
C GLY A 300 -26.85 8.83 -16.38
N ALA A 301 -28.07 9.36 -16.45
CA ALA A 301 -28.34 10.78 -16.32
C ALA A 301 -28.13 11.31 -14.89
N ALA A 302 -28.26 10.46 -13.86
CA ALA A 302 -27.94 10.84 -12.48
C ALA A 302 -26.44 11.14 -12.30
N LEU A 303 -25.58 10.40 -12.98
CA LEU A 303 -24.14 10.67 -12.97
C LEU A 303 -23.86 12.07 -13.54
N LEU A 304 -24.51 12.43 -14.66
CA LEU A 304 -24.38 13.78 -15.25
C LEU A 304 -24.91 14.87 -14.30
N GLU A 305 -26.04 14.65 -13.65
CA GLU A 305 -26.62 15.60 -12.70
C GLU A 305 -25.73 15.76 -11.46
N ALA A 306 -25.14 14.67 -10.98
CA ALA A 306 -24.14 14.71 -9.92
C ALA A 306 -22.92 15.50 -10.35
N MET A 307 -22.35 15.25 -11.53
CA MET A 307 -21.21 16.01 -12.06
C MET A 307 -21.53 17.51 -12.16
N ARG A 308 -22.72 17.86 -12.68
CA ARG A 308 -23.17 19.24 -12.80
C ARG A 308 -23.17 20.00 -11.48
N THR A 309 -23.47 19.31 -10.38
CA THR A 309 -23.53 19.90 -9.04
C THR A 309 -22.19 19.78 -8.30
N PHE A 310 -21.47 18.68 -8.44
CA PHE A 310 -20.22 18.43 -7.72
C PHE A 310 -19.07 19.35 -8.13
N LYS A 311 -19.10 19.89 -9.35
CA LYS A 311 -18.09 20.86 -9.79
C LYS A 311 -17.95 22.08 -8.87
N ASP A 312 -18.99 22.39 -8.11
CA ASP A 312 -19.08 23.56 -7.24
C ASP A 312 -18.70 23.25 -5.77
N TYR A 313 -18.16 22.05 -5.50
CA TYR A 313 -17.76 21.61 -4.17
C TYR A 313 -16.40 20.90 -4.18
N ALA A 314 -15.65 21.11 -3.11
CA ALA A 314 -14.44 20.36 -2.82
C ALA A 314 -14.78 19.15 -1.94
N PHE A 315 -14.26 17.97 -2.27
CA PHE A 315 -14.50 16.74 -1.54
C PHE A 315 -13.22 16.23 -0.88
N LYS A 316 -13.36 15.54 0.23
CA LYS A 316 -12.23 14.85 0.88
C LYS A 316 -11.75 13.68 0.04
N ASN A 317 -12.68 12.81 -0.36
CA ASN A 317 -12.41 11.59 -1.10
C ASN A 317 -12.58 11.81 -2.60
N THR A 318 -11.88 11.03 -3.41
CA THR A 318 -12.01 11.07 -4.88
C THR A 318 -13.34 10.45 -5.31
N VAL A 319 -14.04 11.10 -6.25
CA VAL A 319 -15.24 10.52 -6.89
C VAL A 319 -14.90 10.14 -8.33
N VAL A 320 -15.25 8.93 -8.70
CA VAL A 320 -15.14 8.43 -10.07
C VAL A 320 -16.52 8.24 -10.65
N PHE A 321 -16.80 8.91 -11.74
CA PHE A 321 -17.98 8.68 -12.57
C PHE A 321 -17.59 7.79 -13.73
N ALA A 322 -18.23 6.64 -13.87
CA ALA A 322 -17.92 5.70 -14.91
C ALA A 322 -19.17 5.26 -15.68
N TRP A 323 -19.17 5.47 -17.01
CA TRP A 323 -20.13 4.90 -17.91
C TRP A 323 -19.49 3.71 -18.61
N PHE A 324 -20.01 2.53 -18.34
CA PHE A 324 -19.52 1.29 -18.93
C PHE A 324 -20.21 0.97 -20.24
N SER A 325 -19.52 0.34 -21.17
CA SER A 325 -20.10 -0.21 -22.39
C SER A 325 -20.14 -1.73 -22.32
N GLY A 326 -21.02 -2.35 -23.09
CA GLY A 326 -21.09 -3.80 -23.19
C GLY A 326 -21.67 -4.50 -21.95
N GLU A 327 -22.46 -3.81 -21.15
CA GLU A 327 -23.23 -4.42 -20.07
C GLU A 327 -24.23 -5.41 -20.68
N GLU A 328 -25.00 -4.98 -21.65
CA GLU A 328 -26.09 -5.69 -22.30
C GLU A 328 -25.64 -6.97 -23.05
N VAL A 329 -24.39 -7.14 -23.26
CA VAL A 329 -23.78 -8.29 -23.92
C VAL A 329 -22.87 -9.09 -23.00
N GLY A 330 -22.92 -8.87 -21.67
CA GLY A 330 -22.26 -9.71 -20.70
C GLY A 330 -21.46 -8.97 -19.62
N ILE A 331 -21.86 -7.76 -19.20
CA ILE A 331 -21.24 -6.99 -18.10
C ILE A 331 -19.73 -6.75 -18.37
N CYS A 332 -19.43 -6.38 -19.61
CA CYS A 332 -18.06 -6.42 -20.13
C CYS A 332 -17.22 -5.24 -19.70
N GLY A 333 -17.81 -4.06 -19.69
CA GLY A 333 -17.10 -2.81 -19.39
C GLY A 333 -16.61 -2.70 -17.97
N SER A 334 -17.47 -2.96 -17.02
CA SER A 334 -17.11 -3.02 -15.60
C SER A 334 -16.15 -4.17 -15.31
N GLY A 335 -16.33 -5.32 -15.97
CA GLY A 335 -15.40 -6.43 -15.92
C GLY A 335 -14.00 -6.06 -16.39
N ALA A 336 -13.88 -5.29 -17.47
CA ALA A 336 -12.61 -4.76 -17.96
C ALA A 336 -12.03 -3.71 -16.98
N TYR A 337 -12.88 -2.83 -16.47
CA TYR A 337 -12.48 -1.77 -15.53
C TYR A 337 -11.79 -2.33 -14.27
N VAL A 338 -12.42 -3.31 -13.60
CA VAL A 338 -11.84 -3.88 -12.37
C VAL A 338 -10.55 -4.67 -12.59
N ARG A 339 -10.23 -5.03 -13.84
CA ARG A 339 -8.96 -5.66 -14.20
C ARG A 339 -7.86 -4.65 -14.56
N GLN A 340 -8.26 -3.47 -15.04
CA GLN A 340 -7.32 -2.41 -15.43
C GLN A 340 -6.95 -1.47 -14.27
N HIS A 341 -7.73 -1.47 -13.19
CA HIS A 341 -7.54 -0.61 -12.04
C HIS A 341 -7.20 -1.40 -10.78
N PRO A 342 -6.29 -0.89 -9.93
CA PRO A 342 -6.01 -1.52 -8.64
C PRO A 342 -7.26 -1.52 -7.74
N ALA A 343 -7.72 -2.69 -7.35
CA ALA A 343 -8.90 -2.81 -6.48
C ALA A 343 -8.71 -2.12 -5.11
N VAL A 344 -7.46 -1.97 -4.66
CA VAL A 344 -7.11 -1.26 -3.42
C VAL A 344 -7.47 0.23 -3.46
N ASP A 345 -7.55 0.83 -4.66
CA ASP A 345 -7.90 2.24 -4.82
C ASP A 345 -9.43 2.46 -4.82
N MET A 346 -10.20 1.42 -5.13
CA MET A 346 -11.65 1.46 -5.19
C MET A 346 -12.26 1.17 -3.82
N TRP A 347 -12.86 2.17 -3.19
CA TRP A 347 -13.41 2.00 -1.85
C TRP A 347 -14.86 1.53 -1.82
N ARG A 348 -15.72 2.15 -2.64
CA ARG A 348 -17.17 1.87 -2.69
C ARG A 348 -17.69 2.12 -4.09
N ALA A 349 -18.60 1.28 -4.59
CA ALA A 349 -19.25 1.48 -5.88
C ALA A 349 -20.78 1.46 -5.73
N VAL A 350 -21.44 2.47 -6.28
CA VAL A 350 -22.90 2.54 -6.41
C VAL A 350 -23.23 2.49 -7.88
N ASN A 351 -23.88 1.41 -8.30
CA ASN A 351 -24.37 1.23 -9.65
C ASN A 351 -25.84 1.62 -9.73
N MET A 352 -26.16 2.46 -10.69
CA MET A 352 -27.55 2.74 -11.07
C MET A 352 -27.81 2.01 -12.36
N ASP A 353 -28.96 1.34 -12.44
CA ASP A 353 -29.38 0.67 -13.65
C ASP A 353 -30.75 1.23 -14.08
N GLN A 354 -31.65 0.43 -14.53
CA GLN A 354 -33.03 0.81 -14.87
C GLN A 354 -33.78 1.26 -13.60
N THR A 355 -34.39 2.43 -13.62
CA THR A 355 -34.99 3.04 -12.44
C THR A 355 -36.32 3.70 -12.70
N ALA A 356 -36.92 3.60 -13.93
CA ALA A 356 -38.01 4.46 -14.32
C ALA A 356 -39.36 3.77 -14.51
N PHE A 357 -39.46 2.45 -14.45
CA PHE A 357 -40.71 1.73 -14.57
C PHE A 357 -41.32 1.38 -13.20
N ASP A 358 -42.58 1.66 -13.02
CA ASP A 358 -43.40 1.33 -11.84
C ASP A 358 -44.75 0.82 -12.31
N GLY A 359 -44.79 -0.43 -12.77
CA GLY A 359 -45.95 -1.03 -13.42
C GLY A 359 -47.09 -1.35 -12.45
N ASN A 360 -46.76 -1.68 -11.20
CA ASN A 360 -47.74 -2.00 -10.16
C ASN A 360 -48.18 -0.73 -9.36
N LEU A 361 -47.47 0.39 -9.52
CA LEU A 361 -47.72 1.67 -8.85
C LEU A 361 -47.49 1.63 -7.32
N ASP A 362 -46.66 0.73 -6.85
CA ASP A 362 -46.36 0.67 -5.44
C ASP A 362 -45.16 1.54 -5.04
N ARG A 363 -44.42 2.11 -6.02
CA ARG A 363 -43.31 3.03 -5.91
C ARG A 363 -42.10 2.47 -5.14
N LYS A 364 -41.90 1.15 -5.20
CA LYS A 364 -40.77 0.51 -4.54
C LYS A 364 -39.52 0.57 -5.41
N MET A 365 -38.38 0.67 -4.76
CA MET A 365 -37.04 0.60 -5.34
C MET A 365 -36.27 -0.51 -4.67
N ASP A 366 -35.45 -1.20 -5.42
CA ASP A 366 -34.59 -2.26 -4.92
C ASP A 366 -33.16 -1.78 -4.75
N VAL A 367 -32.54 -2.15 -3.62
CA VAL A 367 -31.11 -1.97 -3.34
C VAL A 367 -30.50 -3.33 -3.13
N TYR A 368 -29.73 -3.78 -4.09
CA TYR A 368 -29.03 -5.05 -4.03
C TYR A 368 -27.67 -4.90 -3.39
N ASN A 369 -27.39 -5.74 -2.41
CA ASN A 369 -26.07 -5.93 -1.81
C ASN A 369 -25.79 -7.43 -1.66
N TRP A 370 -24.56 -7.83 -1.68
CA TRP A 370 -24.22 -9.20 -1.32
C TRP A 370 -24.34 -9.40 0.20
N ASP A 371 -24.37 -10.66 0.65
CA ASP A 371 -24.60 -11.01 2.06
C ASP A 371 -23.38 -10.70 2.96
N THR A 372 -23.60 -10.78 4.26
CA THR A 372 -22.58 -10.45 5.27
C THR A 372 -21.39 -11.39 5.29
N THR A 373 -21.52 -12.60 4.77
CA THR A 373 -20.43 -13.58 4.69
C THR A 373 -19.50 -13.27 3.53
N ASN A 374 -20.07 -12.91 2.39
CA ASN A 374 -19.32 -12.73 1.15
C ASN A 374 -18.86 -11.29 0.92
N SER A 375 -19.65 -10.30 1.32
CA SER A 375 -19.33 -8.87 1.19
C SER A 375 -19.98 -8.04 2.29
N PRO A 376 -19.45 -8.08 3.52
CA PRO A 376 -19.99 -7.26 4.62
C PRO A 376 -19.95 -5.76 4.30
N GLY A 377 -18.95 -5.32 3.55
CA GLY A 377 -18.86 -3.94 3.09
C GLY A 377 -20.00 -3.52 2.15
N SER A 378 -20.54 -4.43 1.33
CA SER A 378 -21.70 -4.13 0.49
C SER A 378 -22.99 -4.00 1.30
N VAL A 379 -23.15 -4.83 2.34
CA VAL A 379 -24.25 -4.68 3.29
C VAL A 379 -24.20 -3.31 3.96
N ALA A 380 -23.00 -2.94 4.44
CA ALA A 380 -22.76 -1.64 5.06
C ALA A 380 -23.02 -0.47 4.10
N LEU A 381 -22.68 -0.62 2.82
CA LEU A 381 -22.96 0.40 1.79
C LEU A 381 -24.46 0.53 1.51
N GLY A 382 -25.19 -0.59 1.47
CA GLY A 382 -26.65 -0.57 1.37
C GLY A 382 -27.32 0.07 2.60
N ASP A 383 -26.78 -0.17 3.81
CA ASP A 383 -27.23 0.54 5.03
C ASP A 383 -26.92 2.04 4.93
N ALA A 384 -25.76 2.42 4.38
CA ALA A 384 -25.41 3.82 4.17
C ALA A 384 -26.34 4.50 3.16
N PHE A 385 -26.80 3.80 2.11
CA PHE A 385 -27.79 4.32 1.19
C PHE A 385 -29.11 4.63 1.90
N VAL A 386 -29.64 3.68 2.67
CA VAL A 386 -30.88 3.88 3.44
C VAL A 386 -30.73 5.00 4.48
N GLN A 387 -29.57 5.07 5.13
CA GLN A 387 -29.29 6.11 6.11
C GLN A 387 -29.19 7.50 5.47
N ALA A 388 -28.47 7.63 4.33
CA ALA A 388 -28.39 8.89 3.58
C ALA A 388 -29.78 9.33 3.10
N ASN A 389 -30.59 8.40 2.61
CA ASN A 389 -32.00 8.71 2.28
C ASN A 389 -32.73 9.34 3.47
N SER A 390 -32.58 8.78 4.67
CA SER A 390 -33.20 9.30 5.89
C SER A 390 -32.62 10.65 6.33
N ASP A 391 -31.30 10.76 6.36
CA ASP A 391 -30.58 11.97 6.85
C ASP A 391 -30.88 13.21 6.01
N TYR A 392 -31.14 13.02 4.72
CA TYR A 392 -31.41 14.12 3.78
C TYR A 392 -32.89 14.29 3.43
N GLY A 393 -33.78 13.80 4.31
CA GLY A 393 -35.21 14.17 4.28
C GLY A 393 -36.16 13.11 3.75
N ASN A 394 -35.77 11.82 3.78
CA ASN A 394 -36.57 10.71 3.24
C ASN A 394 -36.94 10.98 1.77
N ILE A 395 -35.92 11.11 0.92
CA ILE A 395 -36.02 11.39 -0.51
C ILE A 395 -36.90 10.34 -1.19
N ILE A 396 -36.67 9.06 -0.87
CA ILE A 396 -37.57 7.93 -1.13
C ILE A 396 -38.30 7.61 0.18
N ASP A 397 -39.57 7.28 0.12
CA ASP A 397 -40.28 6.72 1.27
C ASP A 397 -39.55 5.46 1.76
N PRO A 398 -39.03 5.41 3.01
CA PRO A 398 -38.26 4.28 3.50
C PRO A 398 -38.96 2.91 3.41
N VAL A 399 -40.30 2.88 3.48
CA VAL A 399 -41.08 1.64 3.32
C VAL A 399 -41.13 1.17 1.87
N LYS A 400 -40.66 2.01 0.95
CA LYS A 400 -40.57 1.71 -0.49
C LYS A 400 -39.19 1.22 -0.94
N ILE A 401 -38.21 1.23 -0.03
CA ILE A 401 -36.87 0.72 -0.31
C ILE A 401 -36.81 -0.75 0.10
N THR A 402 -36.65 -1.64 -0.84
CA THR A 402 -36.48 -3.07 -0.60
C THR A 402 -34.99 -3.41 -0.63
N ARG A 403 -34.48 -4.09 0.39
CA ARG A 403 -33.11 -4.56 0.49
C ARG A 403 -33.02 -6.05 0.19
N SER A 404 -32.06 -6.45 -0.63
CA SER A 404 -31.76 -7.84 -0.91
C SER A 404 -30.31 -8.18 -0.59
N GLY A 405 -30.09 -9.29 0.12
CA GLY A 405 -28.77 -9.87 0.41
C GLY A 405 -28.35 -10.99 -0.56
N SER A 406 -29.06 -11.19 -1.65
CA SER A 406 -28.69 -12.20 -2.67
C SER A 406 -27.62 -11.67 -3.62
N LYS A 407 -26.74 -12.53 -4.13
CA LYS A 407 -25.84 -12.19 -5.24
C LYS A 407 -26.62 -12.20 -6.54
N MET A 408 -27.39 -11.17 -6.78
CA MET A 408 -27.97 -10.96 -8.11
C MET A 408 -26.96 -10.23 -9.01
N CYS A 409 -26.19 -11.00 -9.76
CA CYS A 409 -25.22 -10.51 -10.71
C CYS A 409 -25.93 -10.15 -12.03
N GLN A 410 -26.73 -9.10 -12.00
CA GLN A 410 -27.53 -8.70 -13.15
C GLN A 410 -27.04 -7.43 -13.84
N THR A 411 -26.05 -6.73 -13.25
CA THR A 411 -25.52 -5.48 -13.79
C THR A 411 -24.11 -5.18 -13.26
N ASP A 412 -23.58 -4.02 -13.55
CA ASP A 412 -22.17 -3.60 -13.40
C ASP A 412 -21.61 -3.58 -11.98
N HIS A 413 -22.42 -3.71 -10.94
CA HIS A 413 -21.92 -3.86 -9.57
C HIS A 413 -21.18 -5.19 -9.31
N CYS A 414 -21.47 -6.21 -10.10
CA CYS A 414 -21.00 -7.57 -9.87
C CYS A 414 -19.49 -7.75 -9.99
N PRO A 415 -18.80 -7.24 -11.01
CA PRO A 415 -17.36 -7.37 -11.13
C PRO A 415 -16.59 -6.73 -9.96
N PHE A 416 -17.13 -5.71 -9.31
CA PHE A 416 -16.54 -5.13 -8.11
C PHE A 416 -16.52 -6.12 -6.95
N TRP A 417 -17.59 -6.89 -6.78
CA TRP A 417 -17.64 -7.97 -5.78
C TRP A 417 -16.59 -9.05 -6.04
N ASP A 418 -16.32 -9.35 -7.29
CA ASP A 418 -15.33 -10.36 -7.67
C ASP A 418 -13.91 -10.00 -7.19
N VAL A 419 -13.59 -8.73 -7.12
CA VAL A 419 -12.29 -8.23 -6.61
C VAL A 419 -12.34 -7.75 -5.16
N GLY A 420 -13.47 -7.91 -4.47
CA GLY A 420 -13.63 -7.58 -3.05
C GLY A 420 -13.97 -6.12 -2.76
N VAL A 421 -14.33 -5.35 -3.78
CA VAL A 421 -14.81 -3.97 -3.61
C VAL A 421 -16.29 -3.98 -3.23
N PRO A 422 -16.69 -3.33 -2.14
CA PRO A 422 -18.08 -3.17 -1.76
C PRO A 422 -18.87 -2.43 -2.83
N ALA A 423 -19.95 -3.03 -3.30
CA ALA A 423 -20.80 -2.43 -4.32
C ALA A 423 -22.29 -2.70 -4.03
N ILE A 424 -23.16 -1.82 -4.51
CA ILE A 424 -24.60 -2.00 -4.54
C ILE A 424 -25.15 -1.66 -5.94
N ALA A 425 -26.27 -2.30 -6.29
CA ALA A 425 -27.09 -1.86 -7.42
C ALA A 425 -28.40 -1.26 -6.91
N VAL A 426 -28.80 -0.16 -7.50
CA VAL A 426 -30.09 0.49 -7.27
C VAL A 426 -30.91 0.40 -8.56
N THR A 427 -32.08 -0.20 -8.45
CA THR A 427 -32.94 -0.49 -9.61
C THR A 427 -34.40 -0.30 -9.25
N GLU A 428 -35.28 -0.38 -10.25
CA GLU A 428 -36.71 -0.54 -10.05
C GLU A 428 -37.06 -1.84 -9.30
N ASP A 429 -38.33 -2.09 -8.96
CA ASP A 429 -38.76 -3.22 -8.11
C ASP A 429 -38.63 -4.58 -8.81
N LEU A 430 -37.37 -5.00 -9.06
CA LEU A 430 -37.06 -6.29 -9.68
C LEU A 430 -37.43 -7.48 -8.76
N ILE A 431 -37.41 -7.31 -7.45
CA ILE A 431 -37.71 -8.38 -6.47
C ILE A 431 -39.15 -8.86 -6.64
N ASN A 432 -40.08 -7.96 -6.92
CA ASN A 432 -41.47 -8.27 -7.07
C ASN A 432 -41.93 -8.49 -8.53
N ASN A 433 -40.97 -8.63 -9.46
CA ASN A 433 -41.25 -8.80 -10.90
C ASN A 433 -41.97 -7.61 -11.53
N ASP A 434 -41.82 -6.43 -11.01
CA ASP A 434 -42.36 -5.22 -11.62
C ASP A 434 -41.31 -4.60 -12.57
N ILE A 435 -41.26 -5.14 -13.75
CA ILE A 435 -40.24 -4.88 -14.74
C ILE A 435 -40.90 -4.41 -16.01
N CYS A 436 -40.22 -3.50 -16.69
CA CYS A 436 -40.71 -2.96 -17.95
C CYS A 436 -40.85 -4.09 -19.02
N PRO A 437 -42.05 -4.34 -19.50
CA PRO A 437 -42.31 -5.44 -20.43
C PRO A 437 -41.79 -5.19 -21.84
N CYS A 438 -41.28 -3.99 -22.14
CA CYS A 438 -40.74 -3.67 -23.46
C CYS A 438 -39.23 -3.84 -23.54
N PHE A 439 -38.55 -4.08 -22.41
CA PHE A 439 -37.13 -4.24 -22.44
C PHE A 439 -36.70 -5.56 -23.04
N ASP A 440 -36.79 -6.59 -22.29
CA ASP A 440 -36.08 -7.82 -22.50
C ASP A 440 -36.89 -8.97 -23.05
N GLN A 441 -38.14 -8.80 -23.11
CA GLN A 441 -39.05 -9.92 -23.43
C GLN A 441 -39.24 -10.21 -24.93
N GLY A 442 -38.51 -9.49 -25.80
CA GLY A 442 -38.58 -9.70 -27.24
C GLY A 442 -39.97 -9.47 -27.83
N GLN A 443 -40.73 -8.57 -27.22
CA GLN A 443 -42.18 -8.63 -27.36
C GLN A 443 -42.71 -8.08 -28.64
N THR A 444 -42.17 -7.14 -29.32
CA THR A 444 -42.61 -6.76 -30.69
C THR A 444 -41.72 -5.65 -31.27
N ALA A 445 -41.65 -5.52 -32.59
CA ALA A 445 -41.03 -4.43 -33.32
C ALA A 445 -41.59 -3.03 -33.00
N THR A 446 -42.52 -2.91 -32.07
CA THR A 446 -43.26 -1.67 -31.75
C THR A 446 -43.14 -1.27 -30.28
N CYS A 447 -42.40 -2.02 -29.45
CA CYS A 447 -42.18 -1.70 -28.05
C CYS A 447 -40.72 -1.37 -27.85
N HIS A 448 -40.40 -0.10 -27.70
CA HIS A 448 -39.04 0.41 -27.51
C HIS A 448 -38.95 1.14 -26.18
N ASP A 449 -37.77 1.05 -25.54
CA ASP A 449 -37.49 1.78 -24.32
C ASP A 449 -37.29 3.26 -24.59
N THR A 450 -38.38 4.02 -24.62
CA THR A 450 -38.40 5.47 -24.84
C THR A 450 -39.19 6.16 -23.75
N VAL A 451 -38.88 7.44 -23.51
CA VAL A 451 -39.58 8.29 -22.52
C VAL A 451 -41.08 8.47 -22.84
N THR A 452 -41.54 8.12 -24.05
CA THR A 452 -42.92 8.29 -24.47
C THR A 452 -43.67 6.95 -24.71
N GLN A 453 -43.00 5.82 -24.56
CA GLN A 453 -43.57 4.51 -24.74
C GLN A 453 -44.70 4.27 -23.74
N MET A 454 -45.83 3.78 -24.30
CA MET A 454 -47.00 3.39 -23.51
C MET A 454 -47.16 1.89 -23.47
N PHE A 455 -47.46 1.36 -22.30
CA PHE A 455 -47.82 -0.04 -22.08
C PHE A 455 -49.10 -0.10 -21.25
N ASN A 456 -50.10 -0.84 -21.71
CA ASN A 456 -51.39 -0.96 -21.04
C ASN A 456 -52.03 0.38 -20.63
N GLY A 457 -51.84 1.42 -21.46
CA GLY A 457 -52.41 2.75 -21.24
C GLY A 457 -51.62 3.62 -20.23
N ARG A 458 -50.40 3.23 -19.86
CA ARG A 458 -49.51 3.99 -18.94
C ARG A 458 -48.19 4.28 -19.63
N LEU A 459 -47.53 5.39 -19.23
CA LEU A 459 -46.15 5.66 -19.58
C LEU A 459 -45.25 4.63 -18.90
N MET A 460 -44.31 4.09 -19.65
CA MET A 460 -43.29 3.19 -19.12
C MET A 460 -42.23 3.96 -18.36
N PHE A 461 -41.82 5.13 -18.84
CA PHE A 461 -40.87 5.99 -18.17
C PHE A 461 -41.60 6.95 -17.21
N THR A 462 -41.42 6.77 -15.91
CA THR A 462 -42.11 7.55 -14.86
C THR A 462 -41.13 8.41 -14.08
N GLN A 463 -41.03 9.68 -14.44
CA GLN A 463 -40.08 10.62 -13.83
C GLN A 463 -40.26 10.78 -12.32
N ASP A 464 -41.51 10.85 -11.84
CA ASP A 464 -41.80 11.03 -10.40
C ASP A 464 -41.51 9.78 -9.56
N TYR A 465 -41.27 8.65 -10.20
CA TYR A 465 -40.82 7.41 -9.59
C TYR A 465 -39.28 7.34 -9.60
N SER A 466 -38.65 7.55 -10.75
CA SER A 466 -37.21 7.47 -10.96
C SER A 466 -36.42 8.54 -10.21
N TRP A 467 -36.81 9.81 -10.36
CA TRP A 467 -36.05 10.93 -9.82
C TRP A 467 -35.69 10.86 -8.34
N PRO A 468 -36.55 10.40 -7.41
CA PRO A 468 -36.19 10.20 -6.02
C PRO A 468 -35.02 9.23 -5.84
N SER A 469 -34.93 8.16 -6.63
CA SER A 469 -33.85 7.18 -6.56
C SER A 469 -32.54 7.76 -7.02
N GLU A 470 -32.55 8.50 -8.12
CA GLU A 470 -31.40 9.22 -8.65
C GLU A 470 -30.86 10.21 -7.62
N LYS A 471 -31.76 10.97 -7.02
CA LYS A 471 -31.42 11.96 -5.99
C LYS A 471 -30.88 11.30 -4.72
N ALA A 472 -31.40 10.14 -4.32
CA ALA A 472 -30.89 9.39 -3.17
C ALA A 472 -29.51 8.80 -3.46
N ALA A 473 -29.26 8.33 -4.66
CA ALA A 473 -27.94 7.88 -5.07
C ALA A 473 -26.91 9.05 -5.07
N ILE A 474 -27.29 10.20 -5.59
CA ILE A 474 -26.46 11.42 -5.51
C ILE A 474 -26.16 11.77 -4.05
N ALA A 475 -27.14 11.62 -3.13
CA ALA A 475 -26.95 11.89 -1.72
C ALA A 475 -25.91 10.97 -1.08
N VAL A 476 -25.98 9.66 -1.33
CA VAL A 476 -25.01 8.70 -0.76
C VAL A 476 -23.61 8.91 -1.34
N ILE A 477 -23.49 9.16 -2.63
CA ILE A 477 -22.18 9.47 -3.26
C ILE A 477 -21.59 10.74 -2.65
N ALA A 478 -22.35 11.82 -2.56
CA ALA A 478 -21.91 13.07 -1.94
C ALA A 478 -21.51 12.86 -0.47
N HIS A 479 -22.29 12.06 0.27
CA HIS A 479 -22.02 11.74 1.66
C HIS A 479 -20.70 10.95 1.83
N LEU A 480 -20.48 9.92 1.03
CA LEU A 480 -19.26 9.12 1.04
C LEU A 480 -18.03 9.92 0.55
N ALA A 481 -18.23 10.85 -0.37
CA ALA A 481 -17.18 11.74 -0.86
C ALA A 481 -16.74 12.79 0.18
N GLU A 482 -17.56 13.06 1.22
CA GLU A 482 -17.30 14.00 2.30
C GLU A 482 -17.00 15.43 1.77
N PRO A 483 -18.01 16.22 1.35
CA PRO A 483 -17.75 17.58 0.90
C PRO A 483 -17.20 18.45 2.03
N LEU A 484 -16.12 19.18 1.74
CA LEU A 484 -15.37 20.02 2.70
C LEU A 484 -15.85 21.47 2.70
N TYR A 485 -16.11 22.04 1.54
CA TYR A 485 -16.60 23.40 1.33
C TYR A 485 -17.17 23.59 -0.07
N ALA A 486 -17.98 24.64 -0.22
CA ALA A 486 -18.38 25.11 -1.54
C ALA A 486 -17.22 25.85 -2.23
N CYS A 487 -17.06 25.66 -3.53
CA CYS A 487 -15.98 26.24 -4.28
C CYS A 487 -16.03 27.76 -4.26
N PRO A 488 -14.90 28.47 -4.12
CA PRO A 488 -14.86 29.92 -4.28
C PRO A 488 -15.28 30.34 -5.69
N GLY A 489 -15.73 31.59 -5.84
CA GLY A 489 -16.17 32.11 -7.14
C GLY A 489 -15.07 32.23 -8.19
N ALA A 490 -13.81 32.13 -7.79
CA ALA A 490 -12.63 32.14 -8.66
C ALA A 490 -11.52 31.26 -8.06
N PRO A 491 -10.62 30.69 -8.89
CA PRO A 491 -9.43 30.02 -8.40
C PRO A 491 -8.52 31.00 -7.64
N VAL A 492 -7.67 30.47 -6.75
CA VAL A 492 -6.66 31.31 -6.08
C VAL A 492 -5.63 31.83 -7.07
N ASP A 493 -4.95 32.91 -6.69
CA ASP A 493 -3.84 33.46 -7.46
C ASP A 493 -2.72 32.40 -7.69
N PRO A 494 -1.90 32.58 -8.73
CA PRO A 494 -0.74 31.74 -8.95
C PRO A 494 0.15 31.69 -7.71
N PRO A 495 0.72 30.53 -7.36
CA PRO A 495 1.63 30.45 -6.23
C PRO A 495 2.91 31.24 -6.50
N THR A 496 3.51 31.80 -5.46
CA THR A 496 4.90 32.24 -5.46
C THR A 496 5.77 31.03 -5.21
N VAL A 497 6.75 30.78 -6.06
CA VAL A 497 7.69 29.67 -5.94
C VAL A 497 9.10 30.23 -5.77
N THR A 498 9.80 29.76 -4.73
CA THR A 498 11.18 30.14 -4.43
C THR A 498 12.07 28.93 -4.58
N PRO A 499 13.05 28.95 -5.50
CA PRO A 499 13.97 27.84 -5.66
C PRO A 499 14.89 27.72 -4.43
N GLY A 500 15.02 26.52 -3.88
CA GLY A 500 15.96 26.13 -2.85
C GLY A 500 16.91 25.05 -3.36
N ASN A 501 17.80 24.55 -2.49
CA ASN A 501 18.68 23.45 -2.77
C ASN A 501 17.89 22.12 -2.68
N ASP A 502 17.77 21.39 -3.80
CA ASP A 502 16.91 20.21 -3.91
C ASP A 502 15.52 20.40 -3.27
N ALA A 503 15.02 21.65 -3.32
CA ALA A 503 13.75 22.01 -2.73
C ALA A 503 13.12 23.18 -3.49
N VAL A 504 11.80 23.31 -3.36
CA VAL A 504 11.05 24.50 -3.81
C VAL A 504 10.09 24.88 -2.68
N ASP A 505 10.19 26.12 -2.23
CA ASP A 505 9.21 26.73 -1.34
C ASP A 505 8.07 27.32 -2.16
N ILE A 506 6.85 26.96 -1.83
CA ILE A 506 5.63 27.31 -2.53
C ILE A 506 4.72 28.03 -1.54
N ALA A 507 4.27 29.24 -1.90
CA ALA A 507 3.37 30.04 -1.08
C ALA A 507 2.25 30.63 -1.94
N TRP A 508 1.05 30.78 -1.40
CA TRP A 508 -0.10 31.36 -2.10
C TRP A 508 -1.01 32.15 -1.17
N ASN A 509 -1.91 32.90 -1.74
CA ASN A 509 -2.91 33.64 -0.98
C ASN A 509 -4.07 32.73 -0.59
N ALA A 510 -4.60 32.91 0.60
CA ALA A 510 -5.77 32.15 1.04
C ALA A 510 -7.00 32.44 0.18
N GLY A 511 -7.67 31.42 -0.28
CA GLY A 511 -8.98 31.52 -0.95
C GLY A 511 -10.11 31.71 0.06
N THR A 512 -11.10 32.50 -0.27
CA THR A 512 -12.26 32.72 0.61
C THR A 512 -13.05 31.43 0.80
N GLY A 513 -13.17 30.99 2.05
CA GLY A 513 -13.90 29.76 2.40
C GLY A 513 -13.14 28.46 2.13
N VAL A 514 -11.94 28.52 1.57
CA VAL A 514 -11.12 27.34 1.32
C VAL A 514 -10.45 26.88 2.61
N THR A 515 -10.65 25.61 2.97
CA THR A 515 -10.07 25.00 4.17
C THR A 515 -8.94 24.02 3.85
N ASN A 516 -8.80 23.65 2.59
CA ASN A 516 -7.78 22.71 2.15
C ASN A 516 -7.30 23.01 0.72
N TYR A 517 -6.01 22.83 0.49
CA TYR A 517 -5.36 23.09 -0.80
C TYR A 517 -4.59 21.86 -1.24
N VAL A 518 -4.66 21.53 -2.52
CA VAL A 518 -3.79 20.52 -3.11
C VAL A 518 -2.72 21.22 -3.91
N VAL A 519 -1.47 20.97 -3.55
CA VAL A 519 -0.31 21.37 -4.33
C VAL A 519 -0.11 20.35 -5.44
N GLU A 520 -0.16 20.81 -6.67
CA GLU A 520 0.03 19.96 -7.84
C GLU A 520 1.32 20.32 -8.57
N ARG A 521 2.04 19.29 -9.02
CA ARG A 521 3.32 19.42 -9.74
C ARG A 521 3.26 18.71 -11.09
N ALA A 522 3.97 19.28 -12.06
CA ALA A 522 4.24 18.69 -13.36
C ALA A 522 5.66 19.04 -13.82
N ALA A 523 6.12 18.47 -14.92
CA ALA A 523 7.38 18.87 -15.55
C ALA A 523 7.27 20.23 -16.27
N THR A 524 6.09 20.54 -16.80
CA THR A 524 5.77 21.80 -17.49
C THR A 524 4.33 22.23 -17.20
N CYS A 525 4.00 23.48 -17.49
CA CYS A 525 2.62 23.98 -17.35
C CYS A 525 1.61 23.31 -18.31
N ALA A 526 2.05 22.55 -19.28
CA ALA A 526 1.16 21.73 -20.12
C ALA A 526 0.68 20.45 -19.41
N GLY A 527 1.28 20.09 -18.25
CA GLY A 527 0.96 18.91 -17.48
C GLY A 527 1.58 17.62 -18.07
N PRO A 528 1.09 16.43 -17.72
CA PRO A 528 0.03 16.22 -16.72
C PRO A 528 0.47 16.63 -15.32
N PHE A 529 -0.46 17.15 -14.53
CA PHE A 529 -0.24 17.52 -13.13
C PHE A 529 -0.62 16.37 -12.20
N THR A 530 0.19 16.20 -11.15
CA THR A 530 -0.07 15.24 -10.08
C THR A 530 -0.11 15.96 -8.73
N GLY A 531 -1.06 15.65 -7.88
CA GLY A 531 -1.10 16.13 -6.50
C GLY A 531 0.08 15.54 -5.71
N ILE A 532 0.83 16.41 -5.05
CA ILE A 532 2.00 16.01 -4.25
C ILE A 532 1.80 16.26 -2.76
N ALA A 533 0.88 17.15 -2.41
CA ALA A 533 0.53 17.40 -1.01
C ALA A 533 -0.90 17.94 -0.90
N SER A 534 -1.52 17.63 0.25
CA SER A 534 -2.78 18.21 0.71
C SER A 534 -2.52 18.95 2.02
N VAL A 535 -2.76 20.25 2.05
CA VAL A 535 -2.43 21.11 3.20
C VAL A 535 -3.56 22.06 3.56
N THR A 536 -3.68 22.41 4.84
CA THR A 536 -4.64 23.40 5.32
C THR A 536 -4.03 24.81 5.40
N GLY A 537 -2.71 24.91 5.34
CA GLY A 537 -1.98 26.18 5.28
C GLY A 537 -1.83 26.71 3.85
N THR A 538 -1.17 27.84 3.72
CA THR A 538 -0.91 28.52 2.44
C THR A 538 0.55 28.44 2.01
N THR A 539 1.30 27.52 2.57
CA THR A 539 2.70 27.26 2.22
C THR A 539 2.98 25.75 2.20
N TYR A 540 3.90 25.35 1.34
CA TYR A 540 4.41 23.98 1.25
C TYR A 540 5.84 24.02 0.71
N THR A 541 6.71 23.14 1.23
CA THR A 541 8.05 22.94 0.69
C THR A 541 8.12 21.57 0.02
N ASP A 542 8.38 21.54 -1.28
CA ASP A 542 8.62 20.33 -2.03
C ASP A 542 10.11 19.97 -1.96
N THR A 543 10.42 18.89 -1.25
CA THR A 543 11.79 18.35 -1.10
C THR A 543 12.02 17.11 -1.98
N SER A 544 11.10 16.79 -2.86
CA SER A 544 11.20 15.65 -3.78
C SER A 544 11.64 16.08 -5.19
N VAL A 545 12.34 17.19 -5.28
CA VAL A 545 12.88 17.80 -6.51
C VAL A 545 14.40 17.75 -6.52
N THR A 546 15.02 17.93 -7.67
CA THR A 546 16.47 17.94 -7.81
C THR A 546 16.93 19.23 -8.48
N ASN A 547 18.12 19.72 -8.09
CA ASN A 547 18.73 20.89 -8.68
C ASN A 547 18.90 20.77 -10.18
N GLY A 548 18.60 21.85 -10.91
CA GLY A 548 18.65 21.90 -12.38
C GLY A 548 17.44 21.22 -13.06
N GLY A 549 16.57 20.54 -12.34
CA GLY A 549 15.29 20.05 -12.85
C GLY A 549 14.32 21.20 -13.12
N SER A 550 13.42 21.04 -14.07
CA SER A 550 12.33 22.01 -14.32
C SER A 550 11.04 21.45 -13.77
N TYR A 551 10.37 22.23 -12.93
CA TYR A 551 9.11 21.86 -12.28
C TYR A 551 8.09 22.97 -12.43
N ALA A 552 6.84 22.58 -12.56
CA ALA A 552 5.71 23.47 -12.70
C ALA A 552 4.72 23.21 -11.57
N TYR A 553 4.27 24.25 -10.88
CA TYR A 553 3.37 24.15 -9.73
C TYR A 553 2.11 24.94 -9.95
N ARG A 554 0.99 24.42 -9.45
CA ARG A 554 -0.28 25.10 -9.32
C ARG A 554 -1.00 24.65 -8.05
N ILE A 555 -1.98 25.43 -7.62
CA ILE A 555 -2.79 25.13 -6.46
C ILE A 555 -4.20 24.78 -6.91
N ARG A 556 -4.68 23.61 -6.53
CA ARG A 556 -6.07 23.18 -6.76
C ARG A 556 -6.86 23.41 -5.49
N THR A 557 -7.96 24.11 -5.61
CA THR A 557 -8.92 24.38 -4.52
C THR A 557 -10.23 23.63 -4.71
N CYS A 558 -10.56 23.24 -5.93
CA CYS A 558 -11.80 22.57 -6.30
C CYS A 558 -11.58 21.66 -7.51
N PRO A 559 -12.50 20.73 -7.80
CA PRO A 559 -12.35 19.78 -8.91
C PRO A 559 -11.96 20.43 -10.23
N THR A 560 -12.57 21.56 -10.52
CA THR A 560 -12.38 22.31 -11.78
C THR A 560 -11.68 23.66 -11.59
N GLN A 561 -11.23 24.00 -10.38
CA GLN A 561 -10.57 25.26 -10.06
C GLN A 561 -9.11 25.04 -9.67
N VAL A 562 -8.24 25.46 -10.54
CA VAL A 562 -6.79 25.44 -10.35
C VAL A 562 -6.22 26.82 -10.59
N SER A 563 -5.21 27.22 -9.84
CA SER A 563 -4.49 28.47 -10.09
C SER A 563 -3.76 28.41 -11.44
N ALA A 564 -3.35 29.56 -11.95
CA ALA A 564 -2.37 29.57 -13.02
C ALA A 564 -1.06 28.89 -12.54
N CYS A 565 -0.36 28.27 -13.48
CA CYS A 565 0.85 27.51 -13.21
C CYS A 565 2.07 28.44 -13.20
N VAL A 566 3.03 28.14 -12.33
CA VAL A 566 4.34 28.81 -12.27
C VAL A 566 5.44 27.75 -12.39
N THR A 567 6.44 28.03 -13.21
CA THR A 567 7.61 27.16 -13.39
C THR A 567 8.78 27.65 -12.55
N VAL A 568 9.58 26.70 -12.05
CA VAL A 568 10.78 26.96 -11.27
C VAL A 568 11.81 25.86 -11.53
N SER A 569 13.09 26.23 -11.42
CA SER A 569 14.18 25.25 -11.40
C SER A 569 14.92 25.43 -10.07
N PRO A 570 14.93 24.42 -9.20
CA PRO A 570 15.74 24.42 -8.00
C PRO A 570 17.20 24.63 -8.36
N GLN A 571 17.89 25.43 -7.58
CA GLN A 571 19.29 25.77 -7.80
C GLN A 571 20.03 25.72 -6.48
N SER A 572 21.17 25.05 -6.48
CA SER A 572 22.11 25.17 -5.38
C SER A 572 22.79 26.56 -5.44
N GLY A 573 22.43 27.45 -4.54
CA GLY A 573 23.23 28.61 -4.22
C GLY A 573 24.40 28.24 -3.32
N ALA A 574 24.58 28.99 -2.21
CA ALA A 574 25.41 28.50 -1.10
C ALA A 574 24.69 27.32 -0.43
N SER A 575 25.25 26.16 -0.51
CA SER A 575 24.66 24.95 0.09
C SER A 575 25.74 24.01 0.63
N VAL A 576 25.56 23.56 1.87
CA VAL A 576 26.35 22.49 2.45
C VAL A 576 25.45 21.37 2.92
N GLU A 577 25.77 20.15 2.59
CA GLU A 577 24.99 18.97 2.99
C GLU A 577 25.86 17.85 3.58
N TYR A 578 25.21 16.98 4.33
CA TYR A 578 25.73 15.64 4.61
C TYR A 578 25.71 14.83 3.31
N GLN A 579 26.85 14.31 2.90
CA GLN A 579 26.93 13.43 1.73
C GLN A 579 26.29 12.07 2.05
N ASN A 580 25.15 11.79 1.45
CA ASN A 580 24.38 10.59 1.72
C ASN A 580 25.20 9.31 1.53
N GLY A 581 25.10 8.39 2.49
CA GLY A 581 25.84 7.13 2.50
C GLY A 581 27.33 7.24 2.92
N SER A 582 27.80 8.42 3.32
CA SER A 582 29.19 8.62 3.75
C SER A 582 29.41 8.31 5.24
N ALA A 583 28.33 8.19 6.03
CA ALA A 583 28.46 7.91 7.46
C ALA A 583 28.94 6.47 7.70
N THR A 584 30.05 6.35 8.43
CA THR A 584 30.63 5.06 8.78
C THR A 584 31.11 5.09 10.24
N LEU A 585 30.90 4.01 10.97
CA LEU A 585 31.54 3.80 12.27
C LEU A 585 32.99 3.40 11.99
N VAL A 586 33.93 4.09 12.61
CA VAL A 586 35.37 3.95 12.33
C VAL A 586 36.19 3.52 13.53
N ALA A 587 35.66 3.66 14.73
CA ALA A 587 36.27 3.20 15.96
C ALA A 587 35.22 3.12 17.06
N ASP A 588 35.41 2.21 17.97
CA ASP A 588 34.72 2.01 19.23
C ASP A 588 35.74 1.85 20.37
N SER A 589 35.27 1.90 21.62
CA SER A 589 36.13 1.81 22.80
C SER A 589 36.16 0.43 23.49
N GLY A 590 35.38 -0.53 22.96
CA GLY A 590 35.22 -1.85 23.52
C GLY A 590 36.17 -2.87 22.94
N ASP A 591 35.66 -3.77 22.16
CA ASP A 591 36.43 -4.84 21.51
C ASP A 591 37.09 -4.42 20.19
N HIS A 592 36.82 -3.19 19.73
CA HIS A 592 37.41 -2.55 18.55
C HIS A 592 37.00 -3.22 17.22
N ASP A 593 35.76 -3.71 17.12
CA ASP A 593 35.24 -4.41 15.94
C ASP A 593 34.56 -3.48 14.93
N ALA A 594 34.45 -2.19 15.24
CA ALA A 594 33.75 -1.17 14.45
C ALA A 594 32.21 -1.39 14.36
N ILE A 595 31.63 -1.99 15.38
CA ILE A 595 30.18 -2.08 15.60
C ILE A 595 29.83 -1.17 16.78
N ALA A 596 28.61 -0.72 16.90
CA ALA A 596 28.17 0.06 18.05
C ALA A 596 27.48 -0.86 19.05
N ASP A 597 28.17 -1.25 20.07
CA ASP A 597 27.69 -2.11 21.13
C ASP A 597 27.32 -1.32 22.39
N ASP A 598 26.44 -1.88 23.21
CA ASP A 598 26.11 -1.26 24.50
C ASP A 598 27.36 -1.05 25.38
N CYS A 599 27.40 0.11 26.03
CA CYS A 599 28.49 0.58 26.90
C CYS A 599 29.74 1.09 26.19
N GLU A 600 29.76 1.16 24.89
CA GLU A 600 30.88 1.63 24.11
C GLU A 600 30.76 3.11 23.72
N LEU A 601 31.94 3.71 23.54
CA LEU A 601 32.08 5.02 22.90
C LEU A 601 32.42 4.84 21.43
N ALA A 602 31.39 4.90 20.57
CA ALA A 602 31.55 4.75 19.14
C ALA A 602 31.90 6.08 18.46
N THR A 603 32.72 6.00 17.42
CA THR A 603 33.11 7.16 16.59
C THR A 603 32.58 7.00 15.19
N VAL A 604 31.75 7.94 14.75
CA VAL A 604 31.19 8.00 13.37
C VAL A 604 31.94 9.11 12.61
N GLN A 605 32.41 8.76 11.42
CA GLN A 605 32.85 9.72 10.40
C GLN A 605 31.79 9.90 9.34
N LEU A 606 31.63 11.12 8.85
CA LEU A 606 30.76 11.45 7.74
C LEU A 606 31.35 12.60 6.91
N ASN A 607 30.95 12.72 5.67
CA ASN A 607 31.38 13.81 4.80
C ASN A 607 30.33 14.91 4.74
N LEU A 608 30.78 16.15 4.86
CA LEU A 608 30.04 17.34 4.46
C LEU A 608 30.49 17.71 3.04
N VAL A 609 29.56 18.02 2.17
CA VAL A 609 29.81 18.40 0.78
C VAL A 609 29.26 19.80 0.52
N ASN A 610 30.03 20.62 -0.18
CA ASN A 610 29.51 21.84 -0.80
C ASN A 610 28.87 21.45 -2.11
N ASP A 611 27.57 21.19 -2.12
CA ASP A 611 26.78 20.88 -3.31
C ASP A 611 26.25 22.14 -4.01
N GLY A 612 26.59 23.31 -3.46
CA GLY A 612 26.36 24.62 -4.05
C GLY A 612 27.36 24.99 -5.14
N ASN A 613 27.15 26.16 -5.73
CA ASN A 613 27.98 26.70 -6.79
C ASN A 613 28.88 27.87 -6.33
N VAL A 614 28.89 28.18 -5.04
CA VAL A 614 29.73 29.21 -4.43
C VAL A 614 30.67 28.62 -3.37
N PRO A 615 31.89 29.13 -3.17
CA PRO A 615 32.74 28.72 -2.06
C PRO A 615 32.06 28.94 -0.71
N LEU A 616 32.24 28.03 0.22
CA LEU A 616 31.73 28.13 1.58
C LEU A 616 32.86 28.28 2.58
N ASP A 617 32.68 29.16 3.57
CA ASP A 617 33.58 29.35 4.68
C ASP A 617 32.93 28.85 5.99
N ASN A 618 33.76 28.45 6.94
CA ASN A 618 33.37 27.97 8.26
C ASN A 618 32.31 26.83 8.19
N VAL A 619 32.48 25.95 7.23
CA VAL A 619 31.61 24.74 7.10
C VAL A 619 31.79 23.90 8.36
N ARG A 620 30.68 23.46 8.94
CA ARG A 620 30.68 22.74 10.21
C ARG A 620 29.48 21.80 10.36
N LEU A 621 29.68 20.70 11.06
CA LEU A 621 28.63 19.88 11.63
C LEU A 621 28.12 20.59 12.88
N ALA A 622 27.00 21.28 12.77
CA ALA A 622 26.49 22.19 13.80
C ALA A 622 25.81 21.46 14.95
N SER A 623 25.05 20.39 14.64
CA SER A 623 24.39 19.55 15.62
C SER A 623 24.23 18.12 15.16
N VAL A 624 24.14 17.19 16.10
CA VAL A 624 23.78 15.80 15.93
C VAL A 624 22.76 15.45 17.00
N THR A 625 21.66 14.81 16.62
CA THR A 625 20.69 14.23 17.55
C THR A 625 20.40 12.80 17.14
N ALA A 626 19.96 11.97 18.06
CA ALA A 626 19.58 10.60 17.78
C ALA A 626 18.13 10.35 18.18
N SER A 627 17.45 9.46 17.46
CA SER A 627 16.07 9.06 17.77
C SER A 627 16.00 8.03 18.90
N SER A 628 17.05 7.22 19.07
CA SER A 628 17.11 6.19 20.12
C SER A 628 17.47 6.78 21.47
N PRO A 629 16.71 6.49 22.52
CA PRO A 629 17.07 6.89 23.89
C PRO A 629 18.32 6.19 24.42
N ALA A 630 18.75 5.09 23.78
CA ALA A 630 19.99 4.40 24.13
C ALA A 630 21.24 5.15 23.65
N VAL A 631 21.10 6.15 22.76
CA VAL A 631 22.21 6.90 22.19
C VAL A 631 22.40 8.20 22.93
N ARG A 632 23.62 8.41 23.41
CA ARG A 632 24.07 9.69 23.99
C ARG A 632 25.21 10.28 23.16
N ILE A 633 24.97 11.45 22.55
CA ILE A 633 26.01 12.16 21.79
C ILE A 633 27.12 12.63 22.75
N ALA A 634 28.37 12.25 22.46
CA ALA A 634 29.55 12.47 23.28
C ALA A 634 30.49 13.52 22.68
N SER A 635 30.29 14.01 21.50
CA SER A 635 31.10 15.03 20.85
C SER A 635 30.70 16.45 21.23
N ALA A 636 31.64 17.29 21.48
CA ALA A 636 31.45 18.74 21.42
C ALA A 636 31.12 19.16 20.00
N LEU A 637 30.05 19.92 19.83
CA LEU A 637 29.58 20.46 18.56
C LEU A 637 29.55 22.01 18.67
N PRO A 638 29.82 22.73 17.59
CA PRO A 638 30.03 22.28 16.21
C PRO A 638 31.43 21.71 15.95
N GLN A 639 31.50 20.72 15.05
CA GLN A 639 32.76 20.24 14.48
C GLN A 639 33.06 21.00 13.18
N LEU A 640 34.23 21.69 13.15
CA LEU A 640 34.61 22.53 12.03
C LEU A 640 35.21 21.69 10.89
N ALA A 641 34.72 21.85 9.69
CA ALA A 641 35.24 21.24 8.48
C ALA A 641 36.16 22.17 7.66
N GLY A 642 36.05 23.48 7.87
CA GLY A 642 36.86 24.51 7.18
C GLY A 642 36.13 25.13 5.98
N SER A 643 36.86 25.60 4.96
CA SER A 643 36.31 26.19 3.75
C SER A 643 36.20 25.11 2.66
N LEU A 644 35.10 25.07 1.94
CA LEU A 644 34.85 24.13 0.85
C LEU A 644 34.57 24.85 -0.47
N ALA A 645 35.34 24.53 -1.50
CA ALA A 645 35.05 24.96 -2.86
C ALA A 645 33.80 24.18 -3.38
N PRO A 646 33.08 24.68 -4.40
CA PRO A 646 32.00 23.94 -5.05
C PRO A 646 32.38 22.51 -5.41
N GLY A 647 31.56 21.53 -5.01
CA GLY A 647 31.78 20.10 -5.23
C GLY A 647 32.81 19.47 -4.29
N ALA A 648 33.48 20.26 -3.43
CA ALA A 648 34.45 19.71 -2.47
C ALA A 648 33.78 19.09 -1.26
N THR A 649 34.43 18.10 -0.67
CA THR A 649 34.00 17.42 0.54
C THR A 649 35.01 17.56 1.67
N ALA A 650 34.57 17.56 2.92
CA ALA A 650 35.41 17.43 4.10
C ALA A 650 34.79 16.39 5.05
N THR A 651 35.68 15.59 5.65
CA THR A 651 35.27 14.59 6.64
C THR A 651 35.26 15.25 8.03
N VAL A 652 34.14 15.04 8.72
CA VAL A 652 33.97 15.38 10.13
C VAL A 652 33.63 14.12 10.92
N ALA A 653 33.86 14.15 12.25
CA ALA A 653 33.54 13.01 13.08
C ALA A 653 32.75 13.43 14.32
N PHE A 654 31.93 12.57 14.82
CA PHE A 654 31.33 12.71 16.14
C PHE A 654 31.38 11.38 16.89
N LYS A 655 31.24 11.44 18.21
CA LYS A 655 31.21 10.28 19.09
C LYS A 655 29.86 10.19 19.80
N PHE A 656 29.48 8.98 20.12
CA PHE A 656 28.30 8.70 20.94
C PHE A 656 28.53 7.47 21.82
N TYR A 657 27.89 7.44 22.98
CA TYR A 657 27.73 6.23 23.79
C TYR A 657 26.45 5.52 23.42
N LEU A 658 26.47 4.19 23.43
CA LEU A 658 25.30 3.34 23.31
C LEU A 658 25.03 2.66 24.67
N GLY A 659 23.79 2.59 25.12
CA GLY A 659 23.32 1.83 26.28
C GLY A 659 23.79 2.32 27.67
N ARG A 660 24.59 3.35 27.73
CA ARG A 660 25.32 3.74 28.95
C ARG A 660 24.48 4.37 30.05
N ASP A 661 23.33 4.95 29.73
CA ASP A 661 22.44 5.58 30.69
C ASP A 661 21.38 4.62 31.26
N GLY A 662 21.60 3.31 31.18
CA GLY A 662 20.71 2.27 31.67
C GLY A 662 19.59 1.89 30.70
N THR A 663 19.56 2.48 29.51
CA THR A 663 18.67 2.09 28.42
C THR A 663 19.49 1.32 27.39
N ALA A 664 19.42 -0.01 27.43
CA ALA A 664 20.11 -0.87 26.49
C ALA A 664 19.46 -0.77 25.09
N ALA A 665 20.28 -0.86 24.03
CA ALA A 665 19.80 -1.07 22.69
C ALA A 665 19.60 -2.57 22.43
N ALA A 666 18.53 -2.95 21.74
CA ALA A 666 18.41 -4.32 21.30
C ALA A 666 19.21 -4.54 20.00
N CYS A 667 19.79 -5.72 19.87
CA CYS A 667 20.50 -6.11 18.66
C CYS A 667 19.65 -5.90 17.41
N GLY A 668 20.14 -5.11 16.49
CA GLY A 668 19.43 -4.78 15.26
C GLY A 668 18.56 -3.53 15.36
N ASP A 669 18.52 -2.85 16.52
CA ASP A 669 17.78 -1.61 16.65
C ASP A 669 18.33 -0.53 15.71
N PRO A 670 17.49 0.23 15.03
CA PRO A 670 17.91 1.32 14.16
C PRO A 670 18.35 2.53 15.00
N LEU A 671 19.59 2.93 14.90
CA LEU A 671 20.14 4.14 15.48
C LEU A 671 20.07 5.25 14.43
N THR A 672 18.98 6.00 14.39
CA THR A 672 18.81 7.09 13.42
C THR A 672 19.37 8.38 13.98
N PHE A 673 20.36 8.92 13.32
CA PHE A 673 21.01 10.19 13.61
C PHE A 673 20.47 11.27 12.67
N THR A 674 20.15 12.44 13.25
CA THR A 674 19.83 13.65 12.49
C THR A 674 20.96 14.63 12.67
N VAL A 675 21.59 15.03 11.57
CA VAL A 675 22.75 15.91 11.50
C VAL A 675 22.37 17.24 10.86
N THR A 676 22.90 18.34 11.40
CA THR A 676 22.73 19.67 10.82
C THR A 676 24.08 20.16 10.35
N ALA A 677 24.21 20.49 9.07
CA ALA A 677 25.37 21.14 8.48
C ALA A 677 25.10 22.63 8.28
N THR A 678 26.11 23.48 8.51
CA THR A 678 26.03 24.95 8.31
C THR A 678 27.33 25.50 7.74
N SER A 679 27.24 26.66 7.12
CA SER A 679 28.37 27.51 6.75
C SER A 679 28.00 28.99 7.00
N ASP A 680 28.95 29.91 6.75
CA ASP A 680 28.66 31.35 6.87
C ASP A 680 27.77 31.86 5.74
N GLN A 681 27.75 31.15 4.60
CA GLN A 681 27.02 31.56 3.40
C GLN A 681 25.75 30.78 3.19
N SER A 682 25.59 29.57 3.78
CA SER A 682 24.44 28.70 3.55
C SER A 682 23.47 28.71 4.73
N LEU A 683 22.19 28.44 4.45
CA LEU A 683 21.23 28.09 5.49
C LEU A 683 21.60 26.70 6.08
N PRO A 684 21.18 26.44 7.32
CA PRO A 684 21.36 25.11 7.91
C PRO A 684 20.62 24.04 7.09
N THR A 685 21.31 22.96 6.76
CA THR A 685 20.70 21.78 6.14
C THR A 685 20.63 20.64 7.14
N VAL A 686 19.49 19.94 7.15
CA VAL A 686 19.21 18.85 8.08
C VAL A 686 19.02 17.57 7.28
N ARG A 687 19.76 16.52 7.62
CA ARG A 687 19.69 15.20 7.02
C ARG A 687 19.76 14.12 8.09
N SER A 688 19.33 12.91 7.75
CA SER A 688 19.39 11.78 8.66
C SER A 688 20.03 10.57 8.01
N PHE A 689 20.67 9.74 8.81
CA PHE A 689 21.16 8.43 8.43
C PHE A 689 20.93 7.44 9.58
N THR A 690 21.01 6.15 9.31
CA THR A 690 20.77 5.11 10.31
C THR A 690 21.94 4.14 10.35
N LEU A 691 22.42 3.86 11.56
CA LEU A 691 23.30 2.74 11.89
C LEU A 691 22.46 1.66 12.58
N THR A 692 23.05 0.51 12.79
CA THR A 692 22.37 -0.61 13.47
C THR A 692 23.16 -0.99 14.71
N ALA A 693 22.50 -1.08 15.85
CA ALA A 693 23.13 -1.48 17.11
C ALA A 693 23.51 -2.96 17.11
N GLU A 694 24.61 -3.30 17.73
CA GLU A 694 25.04 -4.67 18.08
C GLU A 694 24.99 -5.69 16.94
N ARG A 695 25.21 -5.25 15.68
CA ARG A 695 24.99 -6.13 14.53
C ARG A 695 26.18 -6.19 13.59
N SER A 696 26.87 -7.33 13.58
CA SER A 696 27.88 -7.65 12.60
C SER A 696 27.29 -8.36 11.38
N THR A 697 28.04 -8.36 10.27
CA THR A 697 27.63 -9.01 9.03
C THR A 697 28.72 -9.93 8.52
N THR A 698 28.44 -11.23 8.46
CA THR A 698 29.33 -12.22 7.83
C THR A 698 28.85 -12.46 6.39
N ALA A 699 29.69 -12.07 5.41
CA ALA A 699 29.42 -12.38 4.00
C ALA A 699 29.80 -13.84 3.68
N GLY A 700 28.95 -14.55 2.93
CA GLY A 700 29.16 -15.97 2.72
C GLY A 700 29.50 -16.40 1.32
N PRO A 701 29.79 -17.72 1.18
CA PRO A 701 28.83 -18.80 1.48
C PRO A 701 28.74 -19.13 2.97
N LEU A 702 27.51 -19.07 3.49
CA LEU A 702 27.24 -19.43 4.89
C LEU A 702 27.15 -20.96 4.99
N SER A 703 27.81 -21.56 5.96
CA SER A 703 27.85 -23.02 6.15
C SER A 703 27.45 -23.41 7.56
N TYR A 704 26.47 -24.29 7.65
CA TYR A 704 25.95 -24.82 8.90
C TYR A 704 26.10 -26.36 8.90
N PRO A 705 27.29 -26.86 9.28
CA PRO A 705 27.60 -28.27 9.18
C PRO A 705 27.08 -29.11 10.37
N PHE A 706 26.65 -28.48 11.47
CA PHE A 706 26.17 -29.10 12.69
C PHE A 706 27.15 -30.05 13.39
N GLU A 707 28.44 -29.98 13.08
CA GLU A 707 29.46 -30.93 13.56
C GLU A 707 29.85 -30.76 15.04
N ALA A 708 29.97 -29.51 15.48
CA ALA A 708 30.34 -29.17 16.86
C ALA A 708 29.12 -28.85 17.72
N ASP A 709 28.17 -28.07 17.17
CA ASP A 709 27.00 -27.52 17.84
C ASP A 709 25.83 -27.36 16.85
N PHE A 710 24.82 -26.61 17.18
CA PHE A 710 23.70 -26.26 16.30
C PHE A 710 24.04 -25.20 15.23
N SER A 711 25.33 -24.84 15.08
CA SER A 711 25.80 -23.84 14.10
C SER A 711 24.97 -22.52 14.15
N GLY A 712 24.62 -22.06 15.35
CA GLY A 712 23.82 -20.86 15.57
C GLY A 712 22.31 -21.02 15.34
N TRP A 713 21.86 -22.21 14.97
CA TRP A 713 20.42 -22.48 14.89
C TRP A 713 19.82 -22.69 16.28
N THR A 714 18.59 -22.23 16.49
CA THR A 714 17.91 -22.29 17.78
C THR A 714 16.67 -23.17 17.70
N THR A 715 16.46 -24.01 18.70
CA THR A 715 15.23 -24.82 18.83
C THR A 715 14.07 -23.90 19.20
N VAL A 716 12.99 -23.97 18.42
CA VAL A 716 11.78 -23.13 18.62
C VAL A 716 10.54 -23.96 18.93
N ALA A 717 10.61 -25.27 18.75
CA ALA A 717 9.55 -26.19 19.14
C ALA A 717 10.13 -27.60 19.38
N GLY A 718 9.52 -28.32 20.29
CA GLY A 718 9.74 -29.74 20.55
C GLY A 718 11.17 -30.10 20.93
N SER A 719 11.62 -31.28 20.49
CA SER A 719 12.92 -31.84 20.80
C SER A 719 13.74 -32.08 19.54
N VAL A 720 14.75 -31.24 19.36
CA VAL A 720 15.76 -31.43 18.29
C VAL A 720 17.08 -31.77 18.92
N THR A 721 17.72 -32.80 18.44
CA THR A 721 18.98 -33.33 18.97
C THR A 721 20.05 -33.38 17.88
N ARG A 722 21.27 -33.70 18.26
CA ARG A 722 22.41 -33.75 17.33
C ARG A 722 23.16 -35.09 17.51
N PRO A 723 22.58 -36.23 17.05
CA PRO A 723 23.22 -37.52 17.15
C PRO A 723 24.40 -37.65 16.20
N ALA A 724 25.29 -38.60 16.50
CA ALA A 724 26.30 -39.04 15.57
C ALA A 724 25.68 -39.68 14.32
N GLY A 725 26.26 -39.42 13.14
CA GLY A 725 25.77 -39.89 11.84
C GLY A 725 25.36 -38.71 10.97
N GLY A 726 26.22 -38.31 10.04
CA GLY A 726 26.04 -37.17 9.15
C GLY A 726 25.80 -37.56 7.69
N ALA A 727 25.52 -36.60 6.88
CA ALA A 727 25.40 -36.70 5.42
C ALA A 727 26.76 -37.03 4.75
N PRO A 728 26.79 -37.47 3.48
CA PRO A 728 28.03 -37.64 2.75
C PRO A 728 28.81 -36.29 2.68
N GLY A 729 30.04 -36.31 3.25
CA GLY A 729 30.89 -35.12 3.38
C GLY A 729 30.85 -34.47 4.77
N SER A 730 29.97 -34.89 5.66
CA SER A 730 29.96 -34.55 7.08
C SER A 730 31.03 -35.33 7.83
N THR A 731 31.58 -34.75 8.92
CA THR A 731 32.57 -35.42 9.79
C THR A 731 31.94 -36.17 10.95
N GLY A 732 30.61 -36.08 11.14
CA GLY A 732 29.99 -37.03 12.03
C GLY A 732 28.72 -36.72 12.78
N ALA A 733 28.07 -35.55 12.62
CA ALA A 733 26.80 -35.27 13.29
C ALA A 733 25.80 -34.58 12.37
N SER A 734 24.52 -34.65 12.70
CA SER A 734 23.42 -33.97 11.98
C SER A 734 22.34 -33.54 12.95
N LEU A 735 21.50 -32.60 12.58
CA LEU A 735 20.29 -32.27 13.35
C LEU A 735 19.25 -33.37 13.15
N HIS A 736 18.67 -33.82 14.23
CA HIS A 736 17.63 -34.83 14.27
C HIS A 736 16.39 -34.27 15.01
N PHE A 737 15.30 -34.14 14.28
CA PHE A 737 13.98 -33.83 14.78
C PHE A 737 13.32 -35.12 15.21
N ARG A 738 13.35 -35.37 16.52
CA ARG A 738 12.98 -36.67 17.07
C ARG A 738 11.48 -36.75 17.28
N THR A 739 10.84 -37.61 16.54
CA THR A 739 9.46 -38.01 16.80
C THR A 739 9.39 -38.83 18.11
N ALA A 740 8.80 -38.24 19.12
CA ALA A 740 8.76 -38.85 20.45
C ALA A 740 7.34 -39.23 20.92
N VAL A 741 6.33 -38.48 20.48
CA VAL A 741 4.93 -38.61 20.86
C VAL A 741 4.00 -38.24 19.69
N ASN A 742 2.73 -38.62 19.79
CA ASN A 742 1.68 -38.19 18.87
C ASN A 742 1.46 -36.69 19.00
N ASN A 743 1.09 -36.05 17.92
CA ASN A 743 0.89 -34.59 17.82
C ASN A 743 2.15 -33.82 18.25
N ASP A 744 3.31 -34.32 17.88
CA ASP A 744 4.57 -33.67 18.18
C ASP A 744 4.88 -32.56 17.17
N CYS A 745 5.57 -31.55 17.65
CA CYS A 745 5.99 -30.40 16.89
C CYS A 745 7.45 -30.10 17.14
N ASN A 746 8.32 -30.36 16.20
CA ASN A 746 9.75 -30.11 16.32
C ASN A 746 10.21 -29.05 15.34
N GLY A 747 11.07 -28.13 15.76
CA GLY A 747 11.50 -27.05 14.87
C GLY A 747 12.74 -26.32 15.31
N VAL A 748 13.51 -25.86 14.33
CA VAL A 748 14.66 -24.98 14.52
C VAL A 748 14.59 -23.79 13.59
N LEU A 749 15.17 -22.67 14.04
CA LEU A 749 15.35 -21.43 13.26
C LEU A 749 16.83 -21.17 13.06
N SER A 750 17.23 -20.81 11.84
CA SER A 750 18.58 -20.34 11.51
C SER A 750 18.90 -19.00 12.17
N PRO A 751 20.17 -18.59 12.20
CA PRO A 751 20.53 -17.18 12.32
C PRO A 751 19.79 -16.32 11.28
N VAL A 752 19.73 -15.01 11.51
CA VAL A 752 19.14 -14.08 10.55
C VAL A 752 20.06 -13.96 9.34
N ILE A 753 19.50 -14.12 8.15
CA ILE A 753 20.22 -13.96 6.89
C ILE A 753 19.55 -12.94 5.99
N LYS A 754 20.35 -12.32 5.11
CA LYS A 754 19.87 -11.36 4.10
C LYS A 754 20.27 -11.85 2.72
N PRO A 755 19.36 -12.51 1.98
CA PRO A 755 19.62 -12.99 0.64
C PRO A 755 19.79 -11.87 -0.38
N THR A 756 20.46 -12.19 -1.49
CA THR A 756 20.52 -11.37 -2.71
C THR A 756 19.64 -11.98 -3.81
N ALA A 757 19.53 -11.31 -4.94
CA ALA A 757 18.79 -11.83 -6.11
C ALA A 757 19.36 -13.13 -6.73
N THR A 758 20.50 -13.61 -6.24
CA THR A 758 21.17 -14.85 -6.72
C THR A 758 21.40 -15.86 -5.60
N SER A 759 20.75 -15.67 -4.45
CA SER A 759 20.94 -16.57 -3.30
C SER A 759 20.25 -17.89 -3.50
N THR A 760 20.98 -18.95 -3.18
CA THR A 760 20.44 -20.31 -3.14
C THR A 760 20.83 -21.00 -1.83
N MET A 761 20.03 -21.98 -1.41
CA MET A 761 20.35 -22.85 -0.28
C MET A 761 20.43 -24.29 -0.76
N SER A 762 21.38 -25.04 -0.25
CA SER A 762 21.43 -26.50 -0.38
C SER A 762 21.56 -27.13 1.00
N MET A 763 20.98 -28.32 1.15
CA MET A 763 21.09 -29.11 2.37
C MET A 763 20.92 -30.61 2.06
N TYR A 764 21.36 -31.45 2.96
CA TYR A 764 21.03 -32.85 2.91
C TYR A 764 19.91 -33.18 3.88
N VAL A 765 19.00 -34.05 3.44
CA VAL A 765 17.85 -34.51 4.23
C VAL A 765 17.78 -36.04 4.24
N ASN A 766 17.33 -36.59 5.35
CA ASN A 766 17.03 -37.97 5.55
C ASN A 766 15.80 -38.04 6.46
N TYR A 767 14.87 -38.95 6.21
CA TYR A 767 13.65 -39.03 7.00
C TYR A 767 13.07 -40.45 7.04
N ILE A 768 12.54 -40.80 8.21
CA ILE A 768 11.71 -41.98 8.46
C ILE A 768 10.48 -41.45 9.20
N LEU A 769 9.44 -41.14 8.47
CA LEU A 769 8.19 -40.57 8.92
C LEU A 769 7.06 -41.51 8.55
N GLU A 770 5.92 -41.37 9.19
CA GLU A 770 4.74 -42.16 8.82
C GLU A 770 4.33 -41.85 7.39
N SER A 771 4.01 -42.90 6.60
CA SER A 771 3.61 -42.73 5.21
C SER A 771 2.12 -42.36 5.10
N GLY A 772 1.70 -41.85 3.96
CA GLY A 772 0.30 -41.55 3.68
C GLY A 772 -0.14 -40.15 4.06
N ASN A 773 0.78 -39.19 4.11
CA ASN A 773 0.55 -37.78 4.47
C ASN A 773 0.27 -37.54 5.96
N PHE A 774 0.56 -38.46 6.84
CA PHE A 774 0.28 -38.34 8.26
C PHE A 774 1.34 -37.51 8.98
N ASP A 775 2.62 -37.90 8.85
CA ASP A 775 3.76 -37.17 9.41
C ASP A 775 4.51 -36.42 8.29
N ARG A 776 5.09 -35.27 8.59
CA ARG A 776 5.87 -34.56 7.59
C ARG A 776 6.91 -33.58 8.12
N ALA A 777 7.88 -33.27 7.27
CA ALA A 777 8.85 -32.22 7.49
C ALA A 777 8.93 -31.28 6.29
N ASN A 778 9.19 -29.98 6.54
CA ASN A 778 9.42 -28.97 5.50
C ASN A 778 10.32 -27.84 5.95
N ILE A 779 10.70 -27.00 4.99
CA ILE A 779 11.54 -25.81 5.21
C ILE A 779 10.74 -24.57 4.81
N ARG A 780 10.74 -23.56 5.69
CA ARG A 780 10.04 -22.28 5.48
C ARG A 780 11.00 -21.12 5.65
N VAL A 781 10.66 -20.00 5.03
CA VAL A 781 11.24 -18.69 5.33
C VAL A 781 10.34 -17.97 6.32
N VAL A 782 10.93 -17.37 7.34
CA VAL A 782 10.28 -16.45 8.27
C VAL A 782 10.82 -15.05 8.02
N ASP A 783 9.98 -14.16 7.49
CA ASP A 783 10.32 -12.75 7.28
C ASP A 783 10.35 -12.03 8.64
N GLN A 784 11.50 -11.43 8.99
CA GLN A 784 11.69 -10.85 10.31
C GLN A 784 10.90 -9.54 10.52
N SER A 785 10.54 -8.85 9.45
CA SER A 785 9.79 -7.60 9.53
C SER A 785 8.30 -7.81 9.74
N THR A 786 7.74 -8.92 9.22
CA THR A 786 6.30 -9.19 9.23
C THR A 786 5.91 -10.43 10.05
N GLY A 787 6.88 -11.30 10.37
CA GLY A 787 6.62 -12.62 10.94
C GLY A 787 5.99 -13.61 9.96
N ALA A 788 5.79 -13.23 8.71
CA ALA A 788 5.16 -14.09 7.70
C ALA A 788 6.01 -15.31 7.40
N LYS A 789 5.38 -16.49 7.33
CA LYS A 789 6.02 -17.75 7.02
C LYS A 789 5.68 -18.20 5.60
N THR A 790 6.69 -18.46 4.79
CA THR A 790 6.55 -18.89 3.38
C THR A 790 7.23 -20.24 3.19
N LEU A 791 6.49 -21.23 2.65
CA LEU A 791 7.04 -22.53 2.32
C LEU A 791 8.06 -22.40 1.19
N LEU A 792 9.24 -23.03 1.36
CA LEU A 792 10.22 -23.19 0.29
C LEU A 792 9.96 -24.49 -0.47
N THR A 793 10.03 -24.43 -1.80
CA THR A 793 9.87 -25.61 -2.65
C THR A 793 11.25 -26.13 -3.08
N PRO A 794 11.64 -27.36 -2.68
CA PRO A 794 12.95 -27.90 -3.02
C PRO A 794 12.99 -28.49 -4.43
N THR A 795 14.17 -28.43 -5.04
CA THR A 795 14.58 -29.27 -6.16
C THR A 795 15.53 -30.37 -5.69
N GLY A 796 15.69 -31.45 -6.45
CA GLY A 796 16.48 -32.60 -6.01
C GLY A 796 15.66 -33.55 -5.15
N ALA A 797 15.79 -33.47 -3.82
CA ALA A 797 14.89 -34.13 -2.90
C ALA A 797 13.58 -33.34 -2.78
N THR A 798 12.70 -33.49 -3.75
CA THR A 798 11.40 -32.78 -3.79
C THR A 798 10.46 -33.29 -2.70
N TYR A 799 9.50 -32.45 -2.30
CA TYR A 799 8.40 -32.84 -1.43
C TYR A 799 7.55 -33.91 -2.12
N ASN A 800 7.08 -34.86 -1.34
CA ASN A 800 6.31 -36.00 -1.83
C ASN A 800 4.92 -36.11 -1.20
N THR A 801 4.48 -35.06 -0.50
CA THR A 801 3.14 -35.03 0.08
C THR A 801 2.41 -33.75 -0.27
N THR A 802 1.10 -33.83 -0.15
CA THR A 802 0.17 -32.70 -0.14
C THR A 802 -0.37 -32.47 1.28
N SER A 803 -1.41 -31.70 1.48
CA SER A 803 -1.94 -31.33 2.79
C SER A 803 -2.57 -32.48 3.58
N ASP A 804 -2.47 -32.43 4.91
CA ASP A 804 -3.34 -33.19 5.83
C ASP A 804 -3.81 -32.25 6.96
N ALA A 805 -5.12 -32.20 7.19
CA ALA A 805 -5.75 -31.34 8.19
C ALA A 805 -5.50 -31.77 9.65
N ASN A 806 -4.92 -32.94 9.86
CA ASN A 806 -4.70 -33.50 11.20
C ASN A 806 -3.39 -33.09 11.86
N LEU A 807 -2.50 -32.39 11.14
CA LEU A 807 -1.25 -31.90 11.70
C LEU A 807 -1.47 -30.57 12.45
N LEU A 808 -0.99 -30.51 13.69
CA LEU A 808 -1.30 -29.43 14.61
C LEU A 808 -0.26 -28.31 14.65
N CYS A 809 0.93 -28.51 14.06
CA CYS A 809 2.01 -27.54 14.08
C CYS A 809 1.77 -26.37 13.11
N ASP A 810 1.44 -25.18 13.61
CA ASP A 810 1.45 -23.91 12.83
C ASP A 810 0.78 -24.02 11.43
N ASN A 811 -0.34 -24.73 11.33
CA ASN A 811 -1.02 -25.06 10.07
C ASN A 811 -0.18 -25.82 9.04
N LEU A 812 0.83 -26.60 9.49
CA LEU A 812 1.63 -27.46 8.61
C LEU A 812 0.78 -28.45 7.80
N GLY A 813 -0.41 -28.80 8.29
CA GLY A 813 -1.36 -29.67 7.63
C GLY A 813 -1.70 -29.26 6.19
N ASN A 814 -1.62 -28.00 5.87
CA ASN A 814 -1.94 -27.45 4.55
C ASN A 814 -0.70 -27.17 3.68
N LEU A 815 0.48 -27.58 4.11
CA LEU A 815 1.73 -27.33 3.41
C LEU A 815 2.36 -28.64 2.92
N LYS A 816 2.99 -28.59 1.75
CA LYS A 816 3.78 -29.70 1.21
C LYS A 816 4.97 -30.01 2.12
N GLY A 817 5.41 -31.26 2.11
CA GLY A 817 6.57 -31.70 2.87
C GLY A 817 7.09 -33.08 2.47
N TRP A 818 8.13 -33.55 3.15
CA TRP A 818 8.61 -34.91 3.07
C TRP A 818 7.84 -35.78 4.05
N SER A 819 7.43 -36.98 3.61
CA SER A 819 6.72 -38.01 4.42
C SER A 819 7.12 -39.39 3.97
N GLY A 820 6.81 -40.42 4.77
CA GLY A 820 7.21 -41.80 4.53
C GLY A 820 8.70 -42.02 4.84
N SER A 821 9.28 -43.08 4.30
CA SER A 821 10.65 -43.50 4.65
C SER A 821 11.61 -43.28 3.49
N PHE A 822 12.62 -42.48 3.75
CA PHE A 822 13.79 -42.31 2.88
C PHE A 822 15.05 -42.32 3.77
N ALA A 823 15.50 -43.50 4.13
CA ALA A 823 16.61 -43.73 5.07
C ALA A 823 18.00 -43.43 4.49
N THR A 824 18.09 -42.83 3.30
CA THR A 824 19.34 -42.42 2.67
C THR A 824 19.37 -40.92 2.48
N TRP A 825 20.53 -40.31 2.71
CA TRP A 825 20.72 -38.88 2.53
C TRP A 825 20.51 -38.44 1.09
N ARG A 826 19.73 -37.40 0.88
CA ARG A 826 19.43 -36.76 -0.42
C ARG A 826 19.65 -35.28 -0.31
N GLN A 827 20.16 -34.67 -1.39
CA GLN A 827 20.32 -33.22 -1.44
C GLN A 827 19.03 -32.53 -1.89
N ALA A 828 18.62 -31.54 -1.12
CA ALA A 828 17.54 -30.60 -1.45
C ALA A 828 18.17 -29.23 -1.72
N ASN A 829 17.71 -28.56 -2.78
CA ASN A 829 18.18 -27.23 -3.14
C ASN A 829 16.97 -26.28 -3.23
N PHE A 830 17.14 -25.04 -2.79
CA PHE A 830 16.09 -24.06 -2.71
C PHE A 830 16.55 -22.72 -3.32
N ASP A 831 15.63 -22.03 -3.93
CA ASP A 831 15.80 -20.67 -4.41
C ASP A 831 15.41 -19.68 -3.30
N LEU A 832 16.33 -18.79 -2.94
CA LEU A 832 16.11 -17.72 -1.97
C LEU A 832 16.02 -16.33 -2.64
N SER A 833 16.14 -16.27 -3.97
CA SER A 833 16.07 -15.01 -4.72
C SER A 833 14.77 -14.22 -4.52
N PRO A 834 13.58 -14.84 -4.27
CA PRO A 834 12.36 -14.10 -3.98
C PRO A 834 12.41 -13.27 -2.69
N PHE A 835 13.39 -13.56 -1.81
CA PHE A 835 13.58 -12.88 -0.53
C PHE A 835 14.75 -11.89 -0.56
N ALA A 836 15.23 -11.52 -1.74
CA ALA A 836 16.36 -10.61 -1.91
C ALA A 836 16.15 -9.29 -1.14
N GLY A 837 17.16 -8.90 -0.35
CA GLY A 837 17.15 -7.68 0.44
C GLY A 837 16.35 -7.74 1.74
N LYS A 838 15.58 -8.80 1.97
CA LYS A 838 14.81 -9.01 3.22
C LYS A 838 15.67 -9.67 4.28
N GLU A 839 15.40 -9.36 5.54
CA GLU A 839 15.94 -10.09 6.68
C GLU A 839 15.04 -11.28 7.00
N ILE A 840 15.56 -12.48 6.86
CA ILE A 840 14.81 -13.71 7.01
C ILE A 840 15.52 -14.70 7.92
N ARG A 841 14.75 -15.64 8.47
CA ARG A 841 15.29 -16.90 9.04
C ARG A 841 14.76 -18.08 8.27
N LEU A 842 15.55 -19.12 8.19
CA LEU A 842 15.13 -20.41 7.68
C LEU A 842 14.56 -21.22 8.85
N GLU A 843 13.37 -21.76 8.69
CA GLU A 843 12.72 -22.59 9.70
C GLU A 843 12.58 -24.00 9.16
N ALA A 844 13.22 -24.96 9.81
CA ALA A 844 12.97 -26.38 9.56
C ALA A 844 11.96 -26.90 10.58
N ARG A 845 10.91 -27.55 10.08
CA ARG A 845 9.83 -28.12 10.91
C ARG A 845 9.57 -29.57 10.59
N GLU A 846 9.25 -30.30 11.62
CA GLU A 846 8.70 -31.64 11.56
C GLU A 846 7.46 -31.70 12.44
N SER A 847 6.42 -32.40 11.98
CA SER A 847 5.17 -32.58 12.68
C SER A 847 4.63 -33.98 12.52
N THR A 848 4.09 -34.53 13.61
CA THR A 848 3.36 -35.78 13.62
C THR A 848 1.86 -35.57 13.83
N ASP A 849 1.05 -36.54 13.40
CA ASP A 849 -0.37 -36.55 13.61
C ASP A 849 -0.76 -37.20 14.96
N GLN A 850 -1.98 -37.74 15.04
CA GLN A 850 -2.54 -38.32 16.25
C GLN A 850 -2.05 -39.79 16.53
N SER A 851 -1.26 -40.37 15.62
CA SER A 851 -0.72 -41.73 15.77
C SER A 851 0.74 -41.79 15.36
N LEU A 852 1.53 -42.62 16.03
CA LEU A 852 2.92 -42.91 15.65
C LEU A 852 3.02 -44.32 15.11
N THR A 853 3.20 -44.45 13.79
CA THR A 853 3.37 -45.75 13.15
C THR A 853 4.71 -45.79 12.42
N GLY A 854 5.76 -46.20 13.16
CA GLY A 854 7.10 -46.40 12.58
C GLY A 854 7.92 -45.17 12.30
N SER A 855 7.43 -43.97 12.71
CA SER A 855 8.20 -42.74 12.62
C SER A 855 9.42 -42.73 13.51
N GLN A 856 10.58 -42.33 12.98
CA GLN A 856 11.82 -42.09 13.70
C GLN A 856 12.27 -40.64 13.67
N GLY A 857 11.74 -39.83 12.75
CA GLY A 857 11.96 -38.41 12.64
C GLY A 857 12.56 -37.96 11.31
N PHE A 858 12.99 -36.74 11.31
CA PHE A 858 13.62 -36.05 10.19
C PHE A 858 15.05 -35.64 10.56
N TRP A 859 15.97 -35.78 9.63
CA TRP A 859 17.37 -35.35 9.79
C TRP A 859 17.72 -34.32 8.71
N MET A 860 18.50 -33.32 9.10
CA MET A 860 19.10 -32.36 8.16
C MET A 860 20.57 -32.14 8.48
N ASP A 861 21.34 -31.85 7.42
CA ASP A 861 22.78 -31.65 7.56
C ASP A 861 23.39 -30.83 6.43
N LEU A 862 24.61 -30.31 6.66
CA LEU A 862 25.42 -29.57 5.68
C LEU A 862 24.62 -28.48 4.95
N VAL A 863 23.87 -27.65 5.71
CA VAL A 863 23.14 -26.53 5.13
C VAL A 863 24.12 -25.47 4.66
N THR A 864 24.05 -25.11 3.38
CA THR A 864 24.89 -24.06 2.78
C THR A 864 23.99 -23.03 2.10
N VAL A 865 24.20 -21.75 2.39
CA VAL A 865 23.52 -20.63 1.72
C VAL A 865 24.54 -19.81 0.97
N THR A 866 24.36 -19.69 -0.34
CA THR A 866 25.26 -18.91 -1.20
C THR A 866 24.75 -17.50 -1.43
N ASN A 867 25.66 -16.56 -1.67
CA ASN A 867 25.33 -15.17 -2.01
C ASN A 867 24.37 -14.48 -1.01
N ALA A 868 24.49 -14.80 0.28
CA ALA A 868 23.74 -14.18 1.35
C ALA A 868 24.69 -13.64 2.42
N ALA A 869 24.25 -12.68 3.20
CA ALA A 869 24.93 -12.24 4.41
C ALA A 869 24.21 -12.82 5.63
N GLN A 870 24.96 -13.33 6.61
CA GLN A 870 24.43 -13.63 7.94
C GLN A 870 24.56 -12.40 8.82
N LEU A 871 23.50 -12.08 9.53
CA LEU A 871 23.46 -10.99 10.48
C LEU A 871 23.59 -11.61 11.88
N ASN A 872 24.69 -11.28 12.55
CA ASN A 872 24.98 -11.77 13.90
C ASN A 872 24.69 -10.68 14.91
N CYS A 873 24.19 -11.06 16.08
CA CYS A 873 24.22 -10.19 17.25
C CYS A 873 25.56 -10.40 17.93
N ASP A 874 26.32 -9.33 18.06
CA ASP A 874 27.54 -9.41 18.86
C ASP A 874 27.20 -9.51 20.35
N ALA A 875 27.90 -10.36 21.06
CA ALA A 875 27.68 -10.48 22.49
C ALA A 875 28.52 -9.37 23.17
N GLN A 876 27.87 -8.56 23.98
CA GLN A 876 28.57 -7.55 24.79
C GLN A 876 29.84 -8.10 25.43
N SER A 877 30.97 -7.48 25.12
CA SER A 877 32.25 -7.81 25.77
C SER A 877 32.40 -7.16 27.15
N GLN A 878 31.54 -6.22 27.52
CA GLN A 878 31.67 -5.45 28.75
C GLN A 878 30.40 -5.37 29.59
N VAL A 879 30.54 -5.40 30.91
CA VAL A 879 29.47 -5.10 31.86
C VAL A 879 29.33 -3.58 31.92
N CYS A 880 28.17 -3.04 31.58
CA CYS A 880 27.87 -1.61 31.74
C CYS A 880 28.02 -1.19 33.19
N THR A 881 29.05 -0.40 33.47
CA THR A 881 29.20 0.25 34.76
C THR A 881 28.52 1.62 34.67
N ALA A 882 27.60 1.89 35.58
CA ALA A 882 26.93 3.19 35.61
C ALA A 882 27.97 4.34 35.69
N LEU A 883 27.72 5.38 34.90
CA LEU A 883 28.47 6.62 35.00
C LEU A 883 28.20 7.25 36.39
N PRO A 884 29.17 7.99 36.94
CA PRO A 884 28.91 8.77 38.16
C PRO A 884 27.81 9.81 37.93
N ASP A 885 27.11 10.19 39.00
CA ASP A 885 26.06 11.21 38.92
C ASP A 885 26.67 12.57 38.50
N GLU A 886 25.82 13.43 37.93
CA GLU A 886 26.19 14.79 37.54
C GLU A 886 26.62 15.60 38.75
N VAL A 887 27.67 16.41 38.57
CA VAL A 887 28.18 17.32 39.60
C VAL A 887 27.26 18.53 39.70
N SER A 888 26.78 18.86 40.91
CA SER A 888 25.89 20.00 41.16
C SER A 888 24.74 20.14 40.12
N PRO A 889 23.87 19.14 39.97
CA PRO A 889 22.74 19.22 39.05
C PRO A 889 21.81 20.37 39.41
N GLU A 890 20.93 20.78 38.49
CA GLU A 890 19.98 21.86 38.72
C GLU A 890 19.15 21.63 39.99
N GLY A 891 19.15 22.60 40.91
CA GLY A 891 18.54 22.49 42.21
C GLY A 891 19.40 21.83 43.28
N SER A 892 20.64 21.50 42.98
CA SER A 892 21.60 21.00 44.01
C SER A 892 21.75 21.99 45.17
N PRO A 893 21.74 21.50 46.42
CA PRO A 893 21.97 22.35 47.58
C PRO A 893 23.40 22.90 47.60
N VAL A 894 24.32 22.29 46.86
CA VAL A 894 25.72 22.75 46.68
C VAL A 894 25.89 23.12 45.22
N PRO A 895 25.61 24.36 44.79
CA PRO A 895 25.88 24.80 43.43
C PRO A 895 27.38 24.88 43.18
N LEU A 896 27.80 24.77 41.93
CA LEU A 896 29.18 25.03 41.53
C LEU A 896 29.50 26.51 41.75
N THR A 897 30.46 26.84 42.63
CA THR A 897 30.91 28.18 42.89
C THR A 897 32.39 28.33 42.60
N VAL A 898 32.83 29.55 42.23
CA VAL A 898 34.23 29.89 41.96
C VAL A 898 34.55 31.15 42.75
N ASP A 899 35.35 31.01 43.78
CA ASP A 899 35.82 32.11 44.64
C ASP A 899 37.31 32.41 44.44
N LYS A 900 37.68 33.65 44.19
CA LYS A 900 39.07 34.05 44.05
C LYS A 900 39.68 34.33 45.37
N THR A 901 40.74 33.59 45.71
CA THR A 901 41.50 33.76 46.93
C THR A 901 42.99 33.97 46.60
N GLY A 902 43.47 35.22 46.61
CA GLY A 902 44.81 35.54 46.17
C GLY A 902 45.10 35.27 44.73
N ASN A 903 46.09 34.45 44.43
CA ASN A 903 46.47 34.03 43.10
C ASN A 903 45.90 32.64 42.73
N ALA A 904 44.83 32.20 43.37
CA ALA A 904 44.17 30.96 43.13
C ALA A 904 42.63 31.13 43.13
N PHE A 905 41.96 30.20 42.46
CA PHE A 905 40.51 30.03 42.51
C PHE A 905 40.19 28.85 43.42
N MET A 906 39.27 28.99 44.33
CA MET A 906 38.67 27.91 45.09
C MET A 906 37.33 27.56 44.36
N ILE A 907 37.21 26.35 43.86
CA ILE A 907 36.06 25.85 43.14
C ILE A 907 35.37 24.82 44.02
N THR A 908 34.10 25.05 44.31
CA THR A 908 33.30 24.20 45.20
C THR A 908 32.08 23.68 44.46
N PHE A 909 31.77 22.41 44.60
CA PHE A 909 30.63 21.76 43.98
C PHE A 909 30.16 20.53 44.78
N SER A 910 29.03 19.94 44.43
CA SER A 910 28.50 18.76 45.10
C SER A 910 29.36 17.52 44.86
N GLU A 911 29.56 16.70 45.91
CA GLU A 911 30.05 15.33 45.76
C GLU A 911 29.07 14.49 44.90
N SER A 912 29.61 13.66 44.04
CA SER A 912 28.85 12.84 43.13
C SER A 912 28.99 11.36 43.49
N ALA A 913 27.85 10.65 43.58
CA ALA A 913 27.84 9.24 43.88
C ALA A 913 28.53 8.45 42.74
N GLY A 914 29.40 7.51 43.12
CA GLY A 914 30.16 6.71 42.18
C GLY A 914 31.40 7.38 41.59
N ALA A 915 31.71 8.62 41.94
CA ALA A 915 32.95 9.29 41.53
C ALA A 915 34.19 8.71 42.24
N THR A 916 35.26 8.55 41.48
CA THR A 916 36.58 8.21 42.01
C THR A 916 37.57 9.36 41.87
N ALA A 917 37.25 10.32 41.01
CA ALA A 917 37.98 11.57 40.81
C ALA A 917 37.01 12.62 40.19
N TYR A 918 37.51 13.88 40.14
CA TYR A 918 36.80 14.99 39.49
C TYR A 918 37.72 15.67 38.49
N HIS A 919 37.17 16.14 37.40
CA HIS A 919 37.86 16.87 36.36
C HIS A 919 37.24 18.27 36.21
N LEU A 920 38.08 19.26 35.94
CA LEU A 920 37.66 20.60 35.64
C LEU A 920 38.04 20.92 34.19
N TYR A 921 37.03 21.20 33.37
CA TYR A 921 37.23 21.59 31.99
C TYR A 921 37.12 23.10 31.83
N ARG A 922 37.99 23.67 31.01
CA ARG A 922 38.06 25.10 30.76
C ARG A 922 37.71 25.42 29.34
N GLY A 923 36.81 26.39 29.12
CA GLY A 923 36.47 26.95 27.83
C GLY A 923 36.53 28.47 27.80
N SER A 924 36.44 29.07 26.61
CA SER A 924 36.46 30.52 26.40
C SER A 924 35.10 31.15 26.63
N LEU A 925 34.97 32.20 27.42
CA LEU A 925 33.76 32.97 27.58
C LEU A 925 33.34 33.64 26.25
N GLU A 926 34.27 33.97 25.37
CA GLU A 926 34.01 34.56 24.08
C GLU A 926 33.33 33.53 23.16
N ALA A 927 33.79 32.29 23.11
CA ALA A 927 33.17 31.19 22.40
C ALA A 927 31.80 30.88 22.99
N LEU A 928 31.67 30.82 24.31
CA LEU A 928 30.39 30.57 24.98
C LEU A 928 29.35 31.66 24.68
N ALA A 929 29.76 32.92 24.58
CA ALA A 929 28.87 34.03 24.20
C ALA A 929 28.29 33.86 22.75
N GLN A 930 28.96 33.09 21.92
CA GLN A 930 28.50 32.70 20.58
C GLN A 930 27.73 31.33 20.56
N GLY A 931 27.49 30.76 21.76
CA GLY A 931 26.82 29.46 21.88
C GLY A 931 27.74 28.26 21.64
N ILE A 932 29.06 28.49 21.55
CA ILE A 932 30.06 27.46 21.29
C ILE A 932 30.66 27.00 22.62
N TYR A 933 30.57 25.71 22.91
CA TYR A 933 31.21 25.07 24.06
C TYR A 933 32.56 24.50 23.60
N ASP A 934 33.63 25.28 23.78
CA ASP A 934 35.02 24.95 23.37
C ASP A 934 35.89 24.41 24.49
N HIS A 935 35.28 23.92 25.57
CA HIS A 935 36.03 23.46 26.74
C HIS A 935 36.86 22.21 26.41
N ALA A 936 38.04 22.17 27.01
CA ALA A 936 39.01 21.11 26.76
C ALA A 936 39.77 20.79 28.07
N ALA A 937 40.32 19.58 28.13
CA ALA A 937 41.17 19.17 29.22
C ALA A 937 42.43 20.01 29.30
N ASN A 938 42.80 20.39 30.52
CA ASN A 938 44.13 20.82 30.88
C ASN A 938 44.68 19.80 31.92
N PRO A 939 45.80 19.15 31.67
CA PRO A 939 46.34 18.14 32.61
C PRO A 939 46.44 18.58 34.08
N ALA A 940 46.62 19.89 34.31
CA ALA A 940 46.64 20.46 35.66
C ALA A 940 45.26 20.51 36.33
N LEU A 941 44.20 20.32 35.54
CA LEU A 941 42.79 20.36 35.97
C LEU A 941 42.13 18.97 35.99
N CYS A 942 42.87 17.91 35.81
CA CYS A 942 42.38 16.54 35.77
C CYS A 942 42.71 15.75 37.06
N GLY A 943 41.82 14.89 37.49
CA GLY A 943 42.08 13.86 38.50
C GLY A 943 42.09 14.38 39.95
N PHE A 944 41.31 15.42 40.26
CA PHE A 944 41.12 15.85 41.63
C PHE A 944 40.39 14.78 42.43
N VAL A 945 40.91 14.42 43.57
CA VAL A 945 40.31 13.51 44.53
C VAL A 945 39.71 14.31 45.66
N ASP A 946 38.50 13.98 46.05
CA ASP A 946 37.85 14.62 47.19
C ASP A 946 38.61 14.38 48.50
N GLY A 947 38.71 15.43 49.35
CA GLY A 947 39.45 15.36 50.61
C GLY A 947 38.70 14.55 51.68
N PRO A 948 37.63 15.02 52.26
CA PRO A 948 36.80 14.24 53.19
C PRO A 948 35.63 13.65 52.44
N VAL A 949 35.77 12.42 51.96
CA VAL A 949 34.72 11.67 51.24
C VAL A 949 33.45 11.53 52.07
N GLY A 950 32.29 11.92 51.50
CA GLY A 950 30.98 11.74 52.10
C GLY A 950 30.46 12.95 52.93
N ASP A 951 31.10 14.09 52.81
CA ASP A 951 30.60 15.34 53.43
C ASP A 951 29.64 16.14 52.49
N GLY A 952 29.47 15.65 51.27
CA GLY A 952 28.57 16.20 50.23
C GLY A 952 29.18 17.38 49.45
N VAL A 953 30.46 17.78 49.72
CA VAL A 953 31.05 18.97 49.11
C VAL A 953 32.50 18.70 48.69
N VAL A 954 32.78 18.89 47.40
CA VAL A 954 34.14 18.87 46.84
C VAL A 954 34.67 20.28 46.75
N SER A 955 35.87 20.52 47.28
CA SER A 955 36.57 21.82 47.22
C SER A 955 37.92 21.66 46.56
N VAL A 956 38.17 22.32 45.45
CA VAL A 956 39.40 22.25 44.67
C VAL A 956 40.03 23.63 44.58
N THR A 957 41.32 23.72 44.89
CA THR A 957 42.12 24.97 44.75
C THR A 957 42.91 24.87 43.43
N VAL A 958 42.67 25.81 42.51
CA VAL A 958 43.27 25.87 41.18
C VAL A 958 44.11 27.17 41.07
N PRO A 959 45.44 27.13 40.78
CA PRO A 959 46.21 28.31 40.50
C PRO A 959 45.65 29.17 39.37
N GLU A 960 45.67 30.49 39.48
CA GLU A 960 45.19 31.41 38.42
C GLU A 960 45.96 31.21 37.10
N SER A 961 47.18 30.71 37.16
CA SER A 961 48.00 30.36 35.98
C SER A 961 47.34 29.24 35.11
N ASP A 962 46.56 28.35 35.72
CA ASP A 962 45.94 27.20 35.04
C ASP A 962 44.60 27.57 34.46
N VAL A 963 44.05 28.74 34.81
CA VAL A 963 42.80 29.32 34.29
C VAL A 963 43.06 30.74 33.76
N PRO A 964 43.95 30.95 32.80
CA PRO A 964 44.28 32.28 32.31
C PRO A 964 43.14 32.88 31.46
N GLY A 965 42.94 34.21 31.60
CA GLY A 965 42.01 35.01 30.80
C GLY A 965 40.53 34.82 31.18
N ASN A 966 39.64 35.24 30.28
CA ASN A 966 38.18 35.09 30.43
C ASN A 966 37.76 33.66 30.07
N ALA A 967 37.56 32.82 31.08
CA ALA A 967 37.23 31.42 30.92
C ALA A 967 35.96 31.06 31.71
N TYR A 968 35.24 30.07 31.23
CA TYR A 968 34.28 29.32 32.03
C TYR A 968 34.88 27.97 32.43
N LEU A 969 34.37 27.41 33.51
CA LEU A 969 34.77 26.09 34.02
C LEU A 969 33.56 25.19 34.11
N LEU A 970 33.78 23.91 33.80
CA LEU A 970 32.80 22.81 33.98
C LEU A 970 33.46 21.76 34.87
N ALA A 971 32.76 21.35 35.94
CA ALA A 971 33.20 20.27 36.81
C ALA A 971 32.47 18.98 36.41
N VAL A 972 33.16 17.87 36.32
CA VAL A 972 32.59 16.56 36.06
C VAL A 972 33.14 15.52 37.01
N ALA A 973 32.34 14.59 37.41
CA ALA A 973 32.73 13.42 38.15
C ALA A 973 33.30 12.35 37.21
N ALA A 974 34.32 11.62 37.64
CA ALA A 974 34.95 10.58 36.87
C ALA A 974 35.07 9.27 37.68
N SER A 975 34.97 8.15 36.98
CA SER A 975 35.16 6.80 37.50
C SER A 975 35.87 5.94 36.47
N ALA A 976 36.09 4.67 36.78
CA ALA A 976 36.58 3.70 35.80
C ALA A 976 35.59 3.48 34.63
N ALA A 977 34.35 3.81 34.82
CA ALA A 977 33.29 3.72 33.77
C ALA A 977 33.32 4.92 32.82
N GLY A 978 33.91 6.04 33.20
CA GLY A 978 33.95 7.28 32.42
C GLY A 978 33.52 8.50 33.24
N GLU A 979 33.20 9.58 32.52
CA GLU A 979 32.82 10.87 33.15
C GLU A 979 31.29 11.00 33.23
N SER A 980 30.83 11.76 34.26
CA SER A 980 29.41 12.16 34.39
C SER A 980 28.98 13.07 33.24
N ARG A 981 27.65 13.38 33.20
CA ARG A 981 27.16 14.48 32.36
C ARG A 981 27.80 15.81 32.74
N TYR A 982 27.94 16.69 31.75
CA TYR A 982 28.49 18.06 31.95
C TYR A 982 27.43 19.08 32.38
N GLY A 983 26.18 18.64 32.54
CA GLY A 983 25.03 19.47 32.84
C GLY A 983 24.19 19.86 31.64
N THR A 984 23.13 20.63 31.89
CA THR A 984 22.23 21.13 30.84
C THR A 984 22.31 22.64 30.71
N ARG A 985 22.19 23.15 29.48
CA ARG A 985 22.10 24.57 29.19
C ARG A 985 20.67 25.09 29.37
N THR A 986 20.50 26.39 29.50
CA THR A 986 19.22 27.07 29.49
C THR A 986 18.45 26.67 28.22
N GLY A 987 17.31 25.98 28.37
CA GLY A 987 16.52 25.39 27.26
C GLY A 987 16.55 23.86 27.21
N GLY A 988 17.21 23.19 28.18
CA GLY A 988 17.12 21.75 28.43
C GLY A 988 17.99 20.85 27.57
N SER A 989 18.84 21.39 26.69
CA SER A 989 19.81 20.57 25.95
C SER A 989 21.10 20.36 26.76
N GLU A 990 21.66 19.17 26.67
CA GLU A 990 22.91 18.78 27.38
C GLU A 990 24.10 19.59 26.91
N ILE A 991 25.04 19.88 27.83
CA ILE A 991 26.32 20.50 27.50
C ILE A 991 27.19 19.41 26.87
N PRO A 992 27.77 19.64 25.67
CA PRO A 992 28.57 18.63 25.00
C PRO A 992 29.82 18.26 25.79
N LEU A 993 30.34 17.05 25.55
CA LEU A 993 31.60 16.61 26.14
C LEU A 993 32.79 17.47 25.68
N ALA A 994 33.87 17.50 26.46
CA ALA A 994 35.06 18.26 26.15
C ALA A 994 35.71 17.84 24.81
N LEU A 995 36.34 18.79 24.12
CA LEU A 995 37.09 18.54 22.89
C LEU A 995 38.21 17.50 23.09
N ASN A 996 38.86 17.57 24.25
CA ASN A 996 39.82 16.58 24.72
C ASN A 996 39.44 16.16 26.14
N ALA A 997 39.27 14.86 26.37
CA ALA A 997 38.99 14.35 27.72
C ALA A 997 40.28 14.36 28.59
N CYS A 998 40.09 14.39 29.88
CA CYS A 998 41.16 14.14 30.82
C CYS A 998 41.62 12.66 30.68
N PRO A 999 42.95 12.38 30.78
CA PRO A 999 43.49 11.03 30.62
C PRO A 999 43.04 10.07 31.70
#